data_6c4827db7178b2c877819c6872f2da50
#
_entry.id   6c4827db7178b2c877819c6872f2da50
#
_cell.length_a   1.000
_cell.length_b   1.000
_cell.length_c   1.000
_cell.angle_alpha   90.00
_cell.angle_beta   90.00
_cell.angle_gamma   90.00
#
_symmetry.space_group_name_H-M   'P 1'
#
loop_
_entity.id
_entity.type
_entity.pdbx_description
1 polymer ?
#
loop_
_entity_poly.entity_id
_entity_poly.type
_entity_poly.pdbx_seq_one_letter_code
_entity_poly.pdbx_strand_id
1 'polypeptide(L)'
;MKYTDAQIKAINQGRNPAIVSAGAGSGKTAVLTQRVVRLICDKNENIDPSKIVVVTFTEKAANELKARLDALMRQRISEAVSSADVRFLRNQRMKLRKACISTISSFCFSLLRENIDLVTDISAGFSLIDETRSKALKEDILSDVLEDFYANGDKADRDVIVENYVAKDDRRLRDIILAVHEKAINHTEPEKWLDRSDDPQIMQDIKKKLISLAGMYAERFESEADSLDSAIAEYDGGTKDNDGAIAKHSDYAQGIKDSYGKAVTALVKNGFSIDDTVKGYIASFPKERAPQDRSAEKQVKAHREGVKSIFEKYFIKTCDKTTSFESDMAKSLPAVTALKNLVLCFDKAYSAEKQRRNCADFSDAERGVYRMLCENGEKVRERSGFSLIIVDEFQDSNKLQYEIFKMLTENKQGLYFVGDIKQSIYGFRGAQPSVFSAICKSDDFDKLPLNENFRSDRCVIDGINTLFDRMMTEENGGVDYAENGRLICGLEKDSDSPISDEDKTEVCIVSEKDRKNAVVTEAAYIAARINQMIAQGYKVGSDKRPCTEDDFAIIMRSPKNRIADYVNVLTANGLNVTYNQKAVLLDRPEIRLMLSLIKVINDPYNDTELAKVLMSPLYCFTADDMARLRTGTFGFDISKIRAECADELEKYCLGTKEIVGMKRKPLYSCVMQAVRGYDTSEYKKLHELTKDIKADAKCTGFVNDLDSFRTVSYTHLTLPTI
;
A
#
# COMPACT_ATOMS: atom_id res chain seq x y z
N MET A 1 -29.88 5.69 -19.77
CA MET A 1 -29.66 6.19 -18.39
C MET A 1 -30.13 7.63 -18.32
N LYS A 2 -30.92 7.99 -17.32
CA LYS A 2 -31.20 9.40 -17.01
C LYS A 2 -30.11 9.87 -16.04
N TYR A 3 -29.42 10.94 -16.39
CA TYR A 3 -28.46 11.57 -15.50
C TYR A 3 -29.17 12.43 -14.48
N THR A 4 -28.61 12.55 -13.29
CA THR A 4 -29.10 13.48 -12.26
C THR A 4 -28.71 14.91 -12.57
N ASP A 5 -29.33 15.89 -11.91
CA ASP A 5 -29.04 17.30 -12.12
C ASP A 5 -27.56 17.62 -11.83
N ALA A 6 -26.97 17.00 -10.79
CA ALA A 6 -25.57 17.15 -10.45
C ALA A 6 -24.66 16.58 -11.56
N GLN A 7 -24.99 15.39 -12.08
CA GLN A 7 -24.26 14.80 -13.20
C GLN A 7 -24.41 15.65 -14.48
N ILE A 8 -25.60 16.15 -14.77
CA ILE A 8 -25.87 17.04 -15.93
C ILE A 8 -25.05 18.32 -15.80
N LYS A 9 -24.98 18.92 -14.61
CA LYS A 9 -24.15 20.09 -14.35
C LYS A 9 -22.68 19.81 -14.63
N ALA A 10 -22.15 18.67 -14.15
CA ALA A 10 -20.77 18.25 -14.38
C ALA A 10 -20.47 17.93 -15.85
N ILE A 11 -21.41 17.32 -16.59
CA ILE A 11 -21.30 17.06 -18.04
C ILE A 11 -21.30 18.38 -18.82
N ASN A 12 -22.15 19.33 -18.43
CA ASN A 12 -22.31 20.62 -19.11
C ASN A 12 -21.28 21.67 -18.74
N GLN A 13 -20.40 21.37 -17.79
CA GLN A 13 -19.31 22.28 -17.42
C GLN A 13 -18.49 22.68 -18.67
N GLY A 14 -18.30 24.00 -18.86
CA GLY A 14 -17.51 24.56 -19.95
C GLY A 14 -16.00 24.38 -19.75
N ARG A 15 -15.20 25.34 -20.21
CA ARG A 15 -13.74 25.32 -20.07
C ARG A 15 -13.22 25.87 -18.75
N ASN A 16 -14.09 26.39 -17.91
CA ASN A 16 -13.68 26.88 -16.58
C ASN A 16 -13.04 25.73 -15.78
N PRO A 17 -12.01 26.02 -15.00
CA PRO A 17 -11.39 25.04 -14.13
C PRO A 17 -12.45 24.42 -13.21
N ALA A 18 -12.47 23.11 -13.10
CA ALA A 18 -13.45 22.45 -12.25
C ALA A 18 -12.86 21.23 -11.53
N ILE A 19 -13.37 20.99 -10.32
CA ILE A 19 -13.10 19.78 -9.55
C ILE A 19 -14.41 19.05 -9.26
N VAL A 20 -14.45 17.78 -9.66
CA VAL A 20 -15.56 16.87 -9.40
C VAL A 20 -15.19 16.01 -8.20
N SER A 21 -15.81 16.29 -7.07
CA SER A 21 -15.72 15.44 -5.89
C SER A 21 -16.80 14.37 -5.99
N ALA A 22 -16.42 13.17 -6.40
CA ALA A 22 -17.35 12.14 -6.81
C ALA A 22 -17.21 10.89 -5.94
N GLY A 23 -18.21 10.59 -5.13
CA GLY A 23 -18.25 9.41 -4.29
C GLY A 23 -18.16 8.09 -5.08
N ALA A 24 -17.90 6.99 -4.38
CA ALA A 24 -17.93 5.67 -4.97
C ALA A 24 -19.28 5.40 -5.65
N GLY A 25 -19.27 4.81 -6.84
CA GLY A 25 -20.50 4.46 -7.54
C GLY A 25 -21.30 5.63 -8.11
N SER A 26 -20.81 6.89 -8.06
CA SER A 26 -21.49 8.09 -8.55
C SER A 26 -21.49 8.25 -10.09
N GLY A 27 -20.87 7.33 -10.81
CA GLY A 27 -20.78 7.40 -12.26
C GLY A 27 -19.68 8.32 -12.79
N LYS A 28 -18.60 8.55 -12.02
CA LYS A 28 -17.42 9.36 -12.40
C LYS A 28 -17.03 9.19 -13.87
N THR A 29 -16.71 7.97 -14.27
CA THR A 29 -16.25 7.65 -15.63
C THR A 29 -17.31 7.94 -16.70
N ALA A 30 -18.59 7.72 -16.38
CA ALA A 30 -19.69 8.03 -17.30
C ALA A 30 -19.84 9.54 -17.50
N VAL A 31 -19.80 10.32 -16.44
CA VAL A 31 -19.85 11.79 -16.48
C VAL A 31 -18.66 12.32 -17.28
N LEU A 32 -17.44 11.85 -17.00
CA LEU A 32 -16.23 12.25 -17.69
C LEU A 32 -16.32 11.98 -19.19
N THR A 33 -16.69 10.76 -19.58
CA THR A 33 -16.76 10.37 -21.00
C THR A 33 -17.86 11.13 -21.75
N GLN A 34 -19.01 11.33 -21.14
CA GLN A 34 -20.10 12.13 -21.73
C GLN A 34 -19.72 13.61 -21.89
N ARG A 35 -19.03 14.18 -20.90
CA ARG A 35 -18.50 15.54 -20.98
C ARG A 35 -17.55 15.70 -22.19
N VAL A 36 -16.57 14.81 -22.33
CA VAL A 36 -15.63 14.84 -23.44
C VAL A 36 -16.37 14.74 -24.78
N VAL A 37 -17.30 13.79 -24.91
CA VAL A 37 -18.08 13.62 -26.14
C VAL A 37 -18.97 14.85 -26.42
N ARG A 38 -19.62 15.43 -25.40
CA ARG A 38 -20.41 16.66 -25.56
C ARG A 38 -19.54 17.79 -26.13
N LEU A 39 -18.40 18.05 -25.48
CA LEU A 39 -17.49 19.12 -25.90
C LEU A 39 -16.96 18.94 -27.32
N ILE A 40 -16.66 17.70 -27.72
CA ILE A 40 -16.17 17.38 -29.06
C ILE A 40 -17.28 17.54 -30.10
N CYS A 41 -18.53 17.21 -29.76
CA CYS A 41 -19.67 17.24 -30.67
C CYS A 41 -20.29 18.66 -30.81
N ASP A 42 -20.00 19.55 -29.87
CA ASP A 42 -20.50 20.92 -29.91
C ASP A 42 -19.65 21.78 -30.84
N LYS A 43 -20.28 22.23 -31.95
CA LYS A 43 -19.62 23.07 -32.94
C LYS A 43 -19.24 24.47 -32.40
N ASN A 44 -19.93 24.94 -31.39
CA ASN A 44 -19.69 26.27 -30.80
C ASN A 44 -18.46 26.25 -29.89
N GLU A 45 -18.16 25.15 -29.25
CA GLU A 45 -16.97 24.99 -28.38
C GLU A 45 -15.67 24.97 -29.20
N ASN A 46 -15.73 24.58 -30.47
CA ASN A 46 -14.61 24.49 -31.42
C ASN A 46 -13.35 23.80 -30.82
N ILE A 47 -13.55 22.74 -30.07
CA ILE A 47 -12.46 21.97 -29.46
C ILE A 47 -11.88 21.02 -30.50
N ASP A 48 -10.56 21.07 -30.72
CA ASP A 48 -9.87 20.04 -31.48
C ASP A 48 -9.64 18.80 -30.61
N PRO A 49 -10.26 17.66 -30.91
CA PRO A 49 -10.10 16.45 -30.12
C PRO A 49 -8.64 15.96 -29.99
N SER A 50 -7.78 16.27 -30.98
CA SER A 50 -6.35 15.90 -30.92
C SER A 50 -5.57 16.67 -29.85
N LYS A 51 -6.14 17.75 -29.33
CA LYS A 51 -5.57 18.62 -28.29
C LYS A 51 -6.17 18.35 -26.89
N ILE A 52 -6.86 17.22 -26.74
CA ILE A 52 -7.41 16.76 -25.46
C ILE A 52 -6.41 15.81 -24.81
N VAL A 53 -6.16 16.03 -23.54
CA VAL A 53 -5.38 15.15 -22.66
C VAL A 53 -6.31 14.57 -21.62
N VAL A 54 -6.34 13.24 -21.46
CA VAL A 54 -7.02 12.54 -20.39
C VAL A 54 -5.99 11.62 -19.73
N VAL A 55 -5.68 11.88 -18.50
CA VAL A 55 -4.74 11.04 -17.73
C VAL A 55 -5.43 10.29 -16.62
N THR A 56 -4.97 9.08 -16.41
CA THR A 56 -5.48 8.15 -15.39
C THR A 56 -4.32 7.54 -14.61
N PHE A 57 -4.63 6.82 -13.54
CA PHE A 57 -3.61 6.18 -12.72
C PHE A 57 -3.07 4.87 -13.33
N THR A 58 -3.88 4.14 -14.13
CA THR A 58 -3.51 2.84 -14.70
C THR A 58 -3.71 2.78 -16.20
N GLU A 59 -2.88 1.99 -16.90
CA GLU A 59 -3.04 1.76 -18.34
C GLU A 59 -4.37 1.10 -18.70
N LYS A 60 -4.86 0.21 -17.82
CA LYS A 60 -6.18 -0.43 -17.99
C LYS A 60 -7.29 0.60 -18.02
N ALA A 61 -7.30 1.55 -17.07
CA ALA A 61 -8.28 2.63 -17.03
C ALA A 61 -8.19 3.52 -18.27
N ALA A 62 -6.98 3.86 -18.73
CA ALA A 62 -6.77 4.63 -19.94
C ALA A 62 -7.32 3.91 -21.19
N ASN A 63 -7.08 2.61 -21.33
CA ASN A 63 -7.59 1.81 -22.43
C ASN A 63 -9.12 1.64 -22.39
N GLU A 64 -9.69 1.48 -21.19
CA GLU A 64 -11.15 1.45 -20.99
C GLU A 64 -11.80 2.77 -21.38
N LEU A 65 -11.22 3.90 -20.99
CA LEU A 65 -11.67 5.24 -21.38
C LEU A 65 -11.63 5.42 -22.90
N LYS A 66 -10.55 5.03 -23.57
CA LYS A 66 -10.45 5.05 -25.04
C LYS A 66 -11.58 4.27 -25.69
N ALA A 67 -11.83 3.05 -25.22
CA ALA A 67 -12.88 2.19 -25.74
C ALA A 67 -14.29 2.81 -25.56
N ARG A 68 -14.57 3.36 -24.37
CA ARG A 68 -15.85 4.00 -24.05
C ARG A 68 -16.09 5.26 -24.88
N LEU A 69 -15.07 6.10 -25.04
CA LEU A 69 -15.15 7.30 -25.88
C LEU A 69 -15.40 6.96 -27.35
N ASP A 70 -14.72 5.95 -27.89
CA ASP A 70 -14.94 5.50 -29.28
C ASP A 70 -16.35 4.92 -29.46
N ALA A 71 -16.86 4.15 -28.49
CA ALA A 71 -18.23 3.61 -28.52
C ALA A 71 -19.28 4.72 -28.48
N LEU A 72 -19.14 5.71 -27.59
CA LEU A 72 -20.04 6.85 -27.53
C LEU A 72 -20.01 7.70 -28.81
N MET A 73 -18.86 7.92 -29.39
CA MET A 73 -18.75 8.62 -30.68
C MET A 73 -19.43 7.86 -31.82
N ARG A 74 -19.32 6.51 -31.85
CA ARG A 74 -20.07 5.69 -32.82
C ARG A 74 -21.58 5.85 -32.65
N GLN A 75 -22.04 5.84 -31.40
CA GLN A 75 -23.45 6.03 -31.09
C GLN A 75 -23.94 7.40 -31.58
N ARG A 76 -23.20 8.48 -31.29
CA ARG A 76 -23.54 9.83 -31.77
C ARG A 76 -23.58 9.92 -33.30
N ILE A 77 -22.67 9.24 -34.01
CA ILE A 77 -22.66 9.17 -35.46
C ILE A 77 -23.90 8.44 -35.99
N SER A 78 -24.35 7.36 -35.31
CA SER A 78 -25.53 6.62 -35.71
C SER A 78 -26.85 7.39 -35.49
N GLU A 79 -26.89 8.27 -34.50
CA GLU A 79 -28.03 9.10 -34.10
C GLU A 79 -28.12 10.38 -34.99
N ALA A 80 -27.06 10.74 -35.73
CA ALA A 80 -27.01 11.96 -36.52
C ALA A 80 -27.86 11.84 -37.79
N VAL A 81 -28.77 12.78 -38.00
CA VAL A 81 -29.75 12.79 -39.10
C VAL A 81 -29.17 13.44 -40.35
N SER A 82 -28.37 14.49 -40.19
CA SER A 82 -27.77 15.23 -41.31
C SER A 82 -26.48 14.60 -41.83
N SER A 83 -26.31 14.47 -43.16
CA SER A 83 -25.06 14.03 -43.75
C SER A 83 -23.87 14.92 -43.43
N ALA A 84 -24.10 16.21 -43.16
CA ALA A 84 -23.07 17.16 -42.75
C ALA A 84 -22.62 16.87 -41.30
N ASP A 85 -23.55 16.54 -40.41
CA ASP A 85 -23.25 16.20 -39.02
C ASP A 85 -22.51 14.86 -38.94
N VAL A 86 -22.94 13.86 -39.69
CA VAL A 86 -22.23 12.57 -39.85
C VAL A 86 -20.78 12.77 -40.27
N ARG A 87 -20.54 13.63 -41.27
CA ARG A 87 -19.20 13.95 -41.76
C ARG A 87 -18.37 14.66 -40.69
N PHE A 88 -18.94 15.63 -39.99
CA PHE A 88 -18.30 16.35 -38.92
C PHE A 88 -17.92 15.38 -37.79
N LEU A 89 -18.86 14.59 -37.26
CA LEU A 89 -18.62 13.65 -36.18
C LEU A 89 -17.60 12.56 -36.51
N ARG A 90 -17.59 12.08 -37.79
CA ARG A 90 -16.56 11.15 -38.25
C ARG A 90 -15.16 11.79 -38.20
N ASN A 91 -15.05 13.04 -38.60
CA ASN A 91 -13.79 13.78 -38.57
C ASN A 91 -13.34 13.97 -37.07
N GLN A 92 -14.25 14.36 -36.18
CA GLN A 92 -13.95 14.49 -34.76
C GLN A 92 -13.50 13.16 -34.14
N ARG A 93 -14.15 12.04 -34.48
CA ARG A 93 -13.73 10.71 -34.06
C ARG A 93 -12.33 10.33 -34.57
N MET A 94 -11.98 10.68 -35.80
CA MET A 94 -10.63 10.46 -36.34
C MET A 94 -9.58 11.27 -35.56
N LYS A 95 -9.88 12.53 -35.25
CA LYS A 95 -9.00 13.39 -34.47
C LYS A 95 -8.85 12.89 -33.03
N LEU A 96 -9.92 12.36 -32.40
CA LEU A 96 -9.91 11.81 -31.05
C LEU A 96 -8.92 10.65 -30.90
N ARG A 97 -8.64 9.90 -31.95
CA ARG A 97 -7.60 8.86 -31.93
C ARG A 97 -6.18 9.40 -31.69
N LYS A 98 -5.98 10.69 -31.92
CA LYS A 98 -4.71 11.39 -31.68
C LYS A 98 -4.67 12.07 -30.30
N ALA A 99 -5.80 12.07 -29.57
CA ALA A 99 -5.85 12.56 -28.20
C ALA A 99 -4.90 11.78 -27.31
N CYS A 100 -4.27 12.46 -26.38
CA CYS A 100 -3.42 11.80 -25.39
C CYS A 100 -4.28 11.24 -24.26
N ILE A 101 -4.56 9.95 -24.30
CA ILE A 101 -5.27 9.24 -23.21
C ILE A 101 -4.32 8.18 -22.70
N SER A 102 -3.73 8.39 -21.52
CA SER A 102 -2.64 7.55 -21.00
C SER A 102 -2.51 7.67 -19.47
N THR A 103 -1.53 7.01 -18.90
CA THR A 103 -1.12 7.28 -17.52
C THR A 103 -0.37 8.62 -17.43
N ILE A 104 -0.30 9.22 -16.24
CA ILE A 104 0.39 10.49 -16.00
C ILE A 104 1.85 10.40 -16.44
N SER A 105 2.55 9.34 -16.01
CA SER A 105 3.97 9.16 -16.35
C SER A 105 4.19 8.94 -17.85
N SER A 106 3.32 8.19 -18.52
CA SER A 106 3.39 8.01 -20.00
C SER A 106 3.14 9.32 -20.73
N PHE A 107 2.21 10.16 -20.23
CA PHE A 107 1.99 11.51 -20.77
C PHE A 107 3.25 12.38 -20.63
N CYS A 108 3.81 12.44 -19.42
CA CYS A 108 5.03 13.22 -19.17
C CYS A 108 6.20 12.76 -20.04
N PHE A 109 6.37 11.44 -20.19
CA PHE A 109 7.41 10.88 -21.06
C PHE A 109 7.23 11.30 -22.53
N SER A 110 6.01 11.23 -23.05
CA SER A 110 5.70 11.64 -24.43
C SER A 110 5.95 13.13 -24.63
N LEU A 111 5.47 13.97 -23.69
CA LEU A 111 5.64 15.41 -23.74
C LEU A 111 7.12 15.82 -23.69
N LEU A 112 7.90 15.16 -22.83
CA LEU A 112 9.33 15.38 -22.72
C LEU A 112 10.06 15.02 -24.03
N ARG A 113 9.70 13.90 -24.63
CA ARG A 113 10.29 13.42 -25.87
C ARG A 113 9.97 14.32 -27.06
N GLU A 114 8.74 14.87 -27.12
CA GLU A 114 8.32 15.79 -28.18
C GLU A 114 9.02 17.16 -28.07
N ASN A 115 9.51 17.53 -26.88
CA ASN A 115 10.16 18.81 -26.60
C ASN A 115 11.60 18.65 -26.09
N ILE A 116 12.27 17.57 -26.49
CA ILE A 116 13.61 17.23 -25.99
C ILE A 116 14.66 18.32 -26.29
N ASP A 117 14.43 19.14 -27.32
CA ASP A 117 15.26 20.29 -27.68
C ASP A 117 15.20 21.45 -26.65
N LEU A 118 14.21 21.42 -25.77
CA LEU A 118 14.03 22.40 -24.69
C LEU A 118 14.55 21.89 -23.34
N VAL A 119 15.16 20.70 -23.31
CA VAL A 119 15.64 20.04 -22.09
C VAL A 119 17.14 19.92 -22.14
N THR A 120 17.81 20.34 -21.06
CA THR A 120 19.27 20.33 -20.97
C THR A 120 19.84 19.07 -20.30
N ASP A 121 19.08 18.47 -19.40
CA ASP A 121 19.56 17.43 -18.50
C ASP A 121 19.34 16.00 -19.02
N ILE A 122 18.56 15.83 -20.08
CA ILE A 122 18.22 14.53 -20.67
C ILE A 122 18.60 14.55 -22.14
N SER A 123 19.43 13.62 -22.57
CA SER A 123 19.89 13.56 -23.95
C SER A 123 18.81 12.98 -24.89
N ALA A 124 18.81 13.42 -26.14
CA ALA A 124 17.96 12.84 -27.14
C ALA A 124 18.18 11.32 -27.28
N GLY A 125 17.11 10.57 -27.39
CA GLY A 125 17.19 9.10 -27.52
C GLY A 125 17.33 8.36 -26.20
N PHE A 126 17.07 8.99 -25.06
CA PHE A 126 17.05 8.32 -23.76
C PHE A 126 16.03 7.17 -23.73
N SER A 127 16.36 6.12 -22.99
CA SER A 127 15.48 4.98 -22.77
C SER A 127 14.80 5.07 -21.40
N LEU A 128 13.53 4.69 -21.33
CA LEU A 128 12.83 4.56 -20.06
C LEU A 128 13.18 3.21 -19.44
N ILE A 129 13.67 3.23 -18.19
CA ILE A 129 13.88 2.02 -17.42
C ILE A 129 12.64 1.68 -16.61
N ASP A 130 12.31 0.40 -16.54
CA ASP A 130 11.21 -0.12 -15.73
C ASP A 130 11.54 -0.06 -14.23
N GLU A 131 10.52 -0.26 -13.40
CA GLU A 131 10.64 -0.22 -11.94
C GLU A 131 11.69 -1.21 -11.40
N THR A 132 11.81 -2.37 -12.04
CA THR A 132 12.74 -3.42 -11.65
C THR A 132 14.19 -3.02 -11.88
N ARG A 133 14.48 -2.51 -13.09
CA ARG A 133 15.81 -2.01 -13.44
C ARG A 133 16.17 -0.77 -12.63
N SER A 134 15.21 0.12 -12.40
CA SER A 134 15.38 1.29 -11.55
C SER A 134 15.75 0.86 -10.13
N LYS A 135 15.07 -0.14 -9.56
CA LYS A 135 15.36 -0.66 -8.22
C LYS A 135 16.74 -1.29 -8.16
N ALA A 136 17.11 -2.13 -9.11
CA ALA A 136 18.44 -2.73 -9.14
C ALA A 136 19.54 -1.67 -9.22
N LEU A 137 19.36 -0.68 -10.11
CA LEU A 137 20.32 0.42 -10.24
C LEU A 137 20.42 1.25 -8.96
N LYS A 138 19.29 1.52 -8.27
CA LYS A 138 19.30 2.23 -6.99
C LYS A 138 20.10 1.46 -5.92
N GLU A 139 19.94 0.15 -5.84
CA GLU A 139 20.65 -0.70 -4.89
C GLU A 139 22.16 -0.71 -5.15
N ASP A 140 22.58 -0.83 -6.43
CA ASP A 140 23.99 -0.80 -6.82
C ASP A 140 24.63 0.54 -6.44
N ILE A 141 24.03 1.65 -6.87
CA ILE A 141 24.55 3.00 -6.57
C ILE A 141 24.55 3.30 -5.07
N LEU A 142 23.52 2.86 -4.35
CA LEU A 142 23.47 3.04 -2.91
C LEU A 142 24.61 2.28 -2.21
N SER A 143 24.97 1.10 -2.73
CA SER A 143 26.14 0.36 -2.22
C SER A 143 27.43 1.16 -2.38
N ASP A 144 27.67 1.71 -3.57
CA ASP A 144 28.85 2.53 -3.85
C ASP A 144 28.90 3.78 -2.97
N VAL A 145 27.76 4.48 -2.81
CA VAL A 145 27.65 5.68 -1.97
C VAL A 145 27.90 5.36 -0.49
N LEU A 146 27.39 4.23 0.00
CA LEU A 146 27.64 3.82 1.39
C LEU A 146 29.08 3.37 1.62
N GLU A 147 29.69 2.66 0.66
CA GLU A 147 31.12 2.32 0.74
C GLU A 147 31.99 3.56 0.81
N ASP A 148 31.75 4.56 -0.04
CA ASP A 148 32.49 5.84 0.00
C ASP A 148 32.21 6.60 1.32
N PHE A 149 30.97 6.65 1.77
CA PHE A 149 30.61 7.27 3.04
C PHE A 149 31.34 6.62 4.24
N TYR A 150 31.40 5.30 4.30
CA TYR A 150 32.10 4.60 5.38
C TYR A 150 33.63 4.75 5.29
N ALA A 151 34.17 4.82 4.09
CA ALA A 151 35.61 4.97 3.88
C ALA A 151 36.10 6.43 4.10
N ASN A 152 35.42 7.39 3.48
CA ASN A 152 35.91 8.76 3.31
C ASN A 152 35.01 9.83 3.95
N GLY A 153 33.78 9.48 4.41
CA GLY A 153 32.83 10.43 4.99
C GLY A 153 33.32 11.07 6.29
N ASP A 154 32.68 12.16 6.70
CA ASP A 154 33.01 12.81 7.99
C ASP A 154 32.78 11.83 9.15
N LYS A 155 33.70 11.86 10.13
CA LYS A 155 33.65 10.92 11.25
C LYS A 155 32.43 11.15 12.15
N ALA A 156 32.06 12.41 12.39
CA ALA A 156 30.93 12.73 13.25
C ALA A 156 29.63 12.26 12.59
N ASP A 157 29.46 12.48 11.28
CA ASP A 157 28.29 12.00 10.51
C ASP A 157 28.22 10.47 10.51
N ARG A 158 29.36 9.77 10.34
CA ARG A 158 29.41 8.30 10.38
C ARG A 158 28.99 7.75 11.75
N ASP A 159 29.58 8.30 12.82
CA ASP A 159 29.28 7.83 14.19
C ASP A 159 27.79 8.00 14.50
N VAL A 160 27.20 9.15 14.16
CA VAL A 160 25.78 9.45 14.37
C VAL A 160 24.87 8.56 13.52
N ILE A 161 25.22 8.31 12.25
CA ILE A 161 24.44 7.41 11.37
C ILE A 161 24.48 5.98 11.90
N VAL A 162 25.65 5.48 12.28
CA VAL A 162 25.81 4.12 12.79
C VAL A 162 25.02 3.94 14.10
N GLU A 163 25.13 4.90 15.01
CA GLU A 163 24.43 4.83 16.30
C GLU A 163 22.90 4.82 16.17
N ASN A 164 22.35 5.61 15.23
CA ASN A 164 20.90 5.80 15.14
C ASN A 164 20.20 4.89 14.12
N TYR A 165 20.86 4.51 13.03
CA TYR A 165 20.21 3.82 11.91
C TYR A 165 20.78 2.44 11.61
N VAL A 166 21.99 2.11 12.07
CA VAL A 166 22.62 0.80 11.84
C VAL A 166 22.52 -0.05 13.11
N ALA A 167 21.89 -1.24 13.01
CA ALA A 167 21.77 -2.15 14.15
C ALA A 167 22.80 -3.30 14.05
N LYS A 168 22.44 -4.35 13.28
CA LYS A 168 23.31 -5.51 13.00
C LYS A 168 23.98 -5.41 11.63
N ASP A 169 23.31 -4.72 10.73
CA ASP A 169 23.73 -4.47 9.35
C ASP A 169 23.11 -3.15 8.86
N ASP A 170 23.45 -2.72 7.66
CA ASP A 170 23.03 -1.45 7.07
C ASP A 170 21.69 -1.54 6.30
N ARG A 171 21.00 -2.69 6.29
CA ARG A 171 19.75 -2.87 5.55
C ARG A 171 18.69 -1.84 5.92
N ARG A 172 18.55 -1.58 7.22
CA ARG A 172 17.62 -0.56 7.71
C ARG A 172 17.96 0.85 7.20
N LEU A 173 19.24 1.20 7.20
CA LEU A 173 19.70 2.49 6.68
C LEU A 173 19.41 2.61 5.19
N ARG A 174 19.68 1.57 4.39
CA ARG A 174 19.38 1.52 2.97
C ARG A 174 17.89 1.74 2.70
N ASP A 175 17.02 1.01 3.40
CA ASP A 175 15.58 1.16 3.28
C ASP A 175 15.13 2.60 3.60
N ILE A 176 15.69 3.22 4.63
CA ILE A 176 15.37 4.59 5.02
C ILE A 176 15.82 5.59 3.95
N ILE A 177 17.06 5.48 3.44
CA ILE A 177 17.57 6.37 2.38
C ILE A 177 16.68 6.31 1.15
N LEU A 178 16.37 5.10 0.68
CA LEU A 178 15.50 4.91 -0.49
C LEU A 178 14.09 5.45 -0.25
N ALA A 179 13.51 5.21 0.93
CA ALA A 179 12.17 5.71 1.27
C ALA A 179 12.11 7.24 1.38
N VAL A 180 13.13 7.87 1.94
CA VAL A 180 13.24 9.34 2.03
C VAL A 180 13.44 9.93 0.64
N HIS A 181 14.34 9.36 -0.16
CA HIS A 181 14.57 9.77 -1.54
C HIS A 181 13.28 9.68 -2.38
N GLU A 182 12.56 8.56 -2.31
CA GLU A 182 11.30 8.37 -3.04
C GLU A 182 10.24 9.42 -2.67
N LYS A 183 10.17 9.81 -1.41
CA LYS A 183 9.29 10.91 -0.98
C LYS A 183 9.77 12.26 -1.48
N ALA A 184 11.07 12.53 -1.39
CA ALA A 184 11.64 13.82 -1.78
C ALA A 184 11.42 14.12 -3.28
N ILE A 185 11.63 13.14 -4.16
CA ILE A 185 11.50 13.33 -5.62
C ILE A 185 10.06 13.61 -6.09
N ASN A 186 9.04 13.38 -5.25
CA ASN A 186 7.64 13.72 -5.53
C ASN A 186 7.31 15.20 -5.24
N HIS A 187 8.28 15.97 -4.76
CA HIS A 187 8.13 17.41 -4.53
C HIS A 187 8.75 18.21 -5.67
N THR A 188 8.23 19.41 -5.90
CA THR A 188 8.74 20.34 -6.93
C THR A 188 10.19 20.73 -6.69
N GLU A 189 10.60 20.86 -5.44
CA GLU A 189 11.94 21.22 -4.98
C GLU A 189 12.40 20.22 -3.90
N PRO A 190 12.94 19.06 -4.29
CA PRO A 190 13.32 18.00 -3.36
C PRO A 190 14.32 18.45 -2.29
N GLU A 191 15.32 19.23 -2.69
CA GLU A 191 16.35 19.76 -1.76
C GLU A 191 15.72 20.63 -0.69
N LYS A 192 14.86 21.59 -1.07
CA LYS A 192 14.13 22.44 -0.11
C LYS A 192 13.19 21.66 0.79
N TRP A 193 12.60 20.57 0.26
CA TRP A 193 11.77 19.71 1.08
C TRP A 193 12.58 18.97 2.13
N LEU A 194 13.78 18.50 1.79
CA LEU A 194 14.71 17.88 2.72
C LEU A 194 15.27 18.90 3.74
N ASP A 195 15.47 20.15 3.35
CA ASP A 195 15.93 21.23 4.24
C ASP A 195 14.91 21.62 5.30
N ARG A 196 13.63 21.21 5.16
CA ARG A 196 12.58 21.48 6.16
C ARG A 196 12.64 20.57 7.39
N SER A 197 13.63 19.71 7.51
CA SER A 197 13.77 18.80 8.63
C SER A 197 13.91 19.49 10.00
N ASP A 198 14.36 20.74 10.03
CA ASP A 198 14.51 21.60 11.20
C ASP A 198 13.53 22.80 11.22
N ASP A 199 12.52 22.81 10.34
CA ASP A 199 11.51 23.86 10.25
C ASP A 199 10.69 23.93 11.58
N PRO A 200 10.75 25.08 12.31
CA PRO A 200 10.02 25.24 13.57
C PRO A 200 8.52 25.00 13.44
N GLN A 201 7.92 25.31 12.29
CA GLN A 201 6.51 25.09 12.06
C GLN A 201 6.15 23.61 12.02
N ILE A 202 6.99 22.79 11.36
CA ILE A 202 6.82 21.32 11.31
C ILE A 202 6.97 20.75 12.73
N MET A 203 7.92 21.24 13.51
CA MET A 203 8.09 20.83 14.89
C MET A 203 6.86 21.13 15.74
N GLN A 204 6.30 22.33 15.60
CA GLN A 204 5.06 22.69 16.28
C GLN A 204 3.88 21.83 15.85
N ASP A 205 3.76 21.50 14.57
CA ASP A 205 2.68 20.67 14.05
C ASP A 205 2.78 19.21 14.54
N ILE A 206 4.00 18.67 14.65
CA ILE A 206 4.23 17.36 15.25
C ILE A 206 3.86 17.38 16.73
N LYS A 207 4.27 18.43 17.48
CA LYS A 207 3.94 18.58 18.90
C LYS A 207 2.41 18.68 19.11
N LYS A 208 1.70 19.45 18.29
CA LYS A 208 0.23 19.53 18.29
C LYS A 208 -0.41 18.16 18.05
N LYS A 209 0.09 17.37 17.11
CA LYS A 209 -0.42 16.02 16.86
C LYS A 209 -0.17 15.08 18.02
N LEU A 210 0.95 15.19 18.72
CA LEU A 210 1.20 14.40 19.93
C LEU A 210 0.23 14.77 21.06
N ILE A 211 -0.03 16.08 21.21
CA ILE A 211 -1.01 16.59 22.20
C ILE A 211 -2.44 16.11 21.86
N SER A 212 -2.85 16.20 20.60
CA SER A 212 -4.14 15.69 20.13
C SER A 212 -4.27 14.17 20.37
N LEU A 213 -3.23 13.42 20.07
CA LEU A 213 -3.20 11.97 20.32
C LEU A 213 -3.30 11.64 21.83
N ALA A 214 -2.64 12.41 22.69
CA ALA A 214 -2.75 12.27 24.13
C ALA A 214 -4.19 12.58 24.59
N GLY A 215 -4.84 13.62 24.04
CA GLY A 215 -6.24 13.93 24.29
C GLY A 215 -7.18 12.78 23.93
N MET A 216 -7.03 12.19 22.76
CA MET A 216 -7.80 10.99 22.39
C MET A 216 -7.64 9.82 23.36
N TYR A 217 -6.43 9.59 23.87
CA TYR A 217 -6.21 8.53 24.85
C TYR A 217 -6.81 8.87 26.22
N ALA A 218 -6.85 10.15 26.60
CA ALA A 218 -7.53 10.59 27.80
C ALA A 218 -9.05 10.34 27.71
N GLU A 219 -9.69 10.73 26.61
CA GLU A 219 -11.13 10.47 26.35
C GLU A 219 -11.43 8.95 26.34
N ARG A 220 -10.57 8.18 25.69
CA ARG A 220 -10.72 6.72 25.67
C ARG A 220 -10.54 6.11 27.05
N PHE A 221 -9.65 6.64 27.88
CA PHE A 221 -9.50 6.23 29.26
C PHE A 221 -10.77 6.51 30.07
N GLU A 222 -11.37 7.70 29.93
CA GLU A 222 -12.62 8.08 30.59
C GLU A 222 -13.76 7.16 30.19
N SER A 223 -13.94 6.91 28.90
CA SER A 223 -14.97 5.98 28.41
C SER A 223 -14.81 4.55 28.93
N GLU A 224 -13.59 4.05 29.03
CA GLU A 224 -13.33 2.72 29.59
C GLU A 224 -13.49 2.70 31.11
N ALA A 225 -13.18 3.81 31.77
CA ALA A 225 -13.41 3.99 33.23
C ALA A 225 -14.90 3.99 33.57
N ASP A 226 -15.76 4.65 32.73
CA ASP A 226 -17.22 4.63 32.86
C ASP A 226 -17.80 3.22 32.63
N SER A 227 -17.22 2.49 31.67
CA SER A 227 -17.57 1.09 31.42
C SER A 227 -17.20 0.19 32.61
N LEU A 228 -16.08 0.46 33.27
CA LEU A 228 -15.66 -0.22 34.46
C LEU A 228 -16.64 0.06 35.63
N ASP A 229 -17.07 1.31 35.81
CA ASP A 229 -18.05 1.67 36.86
C ASP A 229 -19.38 0.92 36.64
N SER A 230 -19.85 0.87 35.37
CA SER A 230 -21.05 0.13 35.00
C SER A 230 -20.92 -1.37 35.34
N ALA A 231 -19.78 -1.96 34.98
CA ALA A 231 -19.49 -3.37 35.26
C ALA A 231 -19.38 -3.68 36.74
N ILE A 232 -18.81 -2.75 37.57
CA ILE A 232 -18.75 -2.87 39.04
C ILE A 232 -20.17 -2.81 39.61
N ALA A 233 -20.99 -1.84 39.19
CA ALA A 233 -22.36 -1.69 39.68
C ALA A 233 -23.24 -2.91 39.35
N GLU A 234 -23.09 -3.48 38.14
CA GLU A 234 -23.80 -4.72 37.75
C GLU A 234 -23.32 -5.92 38.60
N TYR A 235 -22.03 -6.03 38.86
CA TYR A 235 -21.42 -7.09 39.61
C TYR A 235 -21.87 -7.05 41.09
N ASP A 236 -21.81 -5.86 41.72
CA ASP A 236 -22.21 -5.66 43.13
C ASP A 236 -23.74 -5.85 43.30
N GLY A 237 -24.57 -5.53 42.31
CA GLY A 237 -26.04 -5.66 42.36
C GLY A 237 -26.57 -7.07 42.10
N GLY A 238 -25.78 -7.94 41.46
CA GLY A 238 -26.23 -9.24 40.96
C GLY A 238 -25.88 -10.48 41.77
N THR A 239 -25.01 -10.40 42.77
CA THR A 239 -24.43 -11.56 43.47
C THR A 239 -24.62 -11.49 44.98
N LYS A 240 -25.08 -12.60 45.60
CA LYS A 240 -25.05 -12.75 47.06
C LYS A 240 -23.62 -13.08 47.50
N ASP A 241 -22.97 -12.17 48.20
CA ASP A 241 -21.61 -12.33 48.71
C ASP A 241 -21.63 -13.01 50.08
N ASN A 242 -21.17 -14.25 50.15
CA ASN A 242 -21.00 -14.95 51.41
C ASN A 242 -19.63 -14.75 52.08
N ASP A 243 -18.61 -14.23 51.35
CA ASP A 243 -17.21 -14.20 51.82
C ASP A 243 -16.51 -12.81 51.69
N GLY A 244 -17.18 -11.73 51.34
CA GLY A 244 -16.57 -10.41 51.10
C GLY A 244 -15.60 -10.39 49.90
N ALA A 245 -15.67 -11.37 49.01
CA ALA A 245 -14.79 -11.47 47.83
C ALA A 245 -15.18 -10.46 46.78
N ILE A 246 -16.47 -10.17 46.60
CA ILE A 246 -17.00 -9.17 45.66
C ILE A 246 -16.44 -7.78 45.99
N ALA A 247 -16.59 -7.37 47.25
CA ALA A 247 -16.09 -6.08 47.72
C ALA A 247 -14.59 -5.90 47.46
N LYS A 248 -13.77 -6.96 47.65
CA LYS A 248 -12.33 -6.89 47.37
C LYS A 248 -11.98 -6.67 45.91
N HIS A 249 -12.74 -7.27 44.99
CA HIS A 249 -12.51 -7.08 43.54
C HIS A 249 -12.96 -5.71 43.08
N SER A 250 -14.13 -5.25 43.56
CA SER A 250 -14.66 -3.92 43.25
C SER A 250 -13.76 -2.83 43.82
N ASP A 251 -13.37 -2.94 45.10
CA ASP A 251 -12.44 -1.99 45.75
C ASP A 251 -11.09 -1.92 45.02
N TYR A 252 -10.54 -3.07 44.59
CA TYR A 252 -9.29 -3.11 43.85
C TYR A 252 -9.42 -2.47 42.49
N ALA A 253 -10.50 -2.75 41.73
CA ALA A 253 -10.76 -2.16 40.42
C ALA A 253 -10.97 -0.65 40.53
N GLN A 254 -11.74 -0.18 41.51
CA GLN A 254 -11.96 1.23 41.82
C GLN A 254 -10.66 1.92 42.23
N GLY A 255 -9.83 1.30 43.06
CA GLY A 255 -8.53 1.83 43.45
C GLY A 255 -7.57 2.04 42.27
N ILE A 256 -7.60 1.14 41.26
CA ILE A 256 -6.85 1.29 40.00
C ILE A 256 -7.39 2.48 39.24
N LYS A 257 -8.71 2.54 39.01
CA LYS A 257 -9.35 3.63 38.29
C LYS A 257 -9.02 4.97 38.89
N ASP A 258 -9.19 5.11 40.21
CA ASP A 258 -8.98 6.37 40.91
C ASP A 258 -7.51 6.83 40.86
N SER A 259 -6.58 5.88 40.98
CA SER A 259 -5.16 6.19 40.94
C SER A 259 -4.74 6.67 39.58
N TYR A 260 -5.15 5.97 38.50
CA TYR A 260 -4.87 6.38 37.14
C TYR A 260 -5.64 7.63 36.74
N GLY A 261 -6.91 7.79 37.15
CA GLY A 261 -7.74 8.97 36.88
C GLY A 261 -7.13 10.26 37.46
N LYS A 262 -6.53 10.21 38.65
CA LYS A 262 -5.78 11.35 39.22
C LYS A 262 -4.60 11.75 38.33
N ALA A 263 -3.86 10.78 37.80
CA ALA A 263 -2.73 11.04 36.92
C ALA A 263 -3.23 11.58 35.56
N VAL A 264 -4.31 11.04 35.00
CA VAL A 264 -4.93 11.55 33.76
C VAL A 264 -5.39 12.99 33.93
N THR A 265 -6.12 13.30 34.98
CA THR A 265 -6.60 14.67 35.28
C THR A 265 -5.43 15.64 35.45
N ALA A 266 -4.36 15.25 36.12
CA ALA A 266 -3.17 16.08 36.23
C ALA A 266 -2.48 16.31 34.92
N LEU A 267 -2.34 15.26 34.07
CA LEU A 267 -1.75 15.35 32.72
C LEU A 267 -2.56 16.27 31.80
N VAL A 268 -3.89 16.13 31.79
CA VAL A 268 -4.77 17.02 31.01
C VAL A 268 -4.60 18.49 31.43
N LYS A 269 -4.60 18.77 32.74
CA LYS A 269 -4.38 20.14 33.26
C LYS A 269 -3.00 20.69 32.92
N ASN A 270 -1.98 19.84 32.81
CA ASN A 270 -0.60 20.23 32.52
C ASN A 270 -0.25 20.13 31.00
N GLY A 271 -1.24 20.17 30.12
CA GLY A 271 -1.04 20.09 28.68
C GLY A 271 -0.33 18.81 28.22
N PHE A 272 -0.61 17.70 28.88
CA PHE A 272 -0.04 16.35 28.64
C PHE A 272 1.47 16.25 28.88
N SER A 273 2.05 17.15 29.67
CA SER A 273 3.45 17.10 30.09
C SER A 273 3.59 16.42 31.47
N ILE A 274 4.59 15.57 31.60
CA ILE A 274 4.88 14.86 32.86
C ILE A 274 5.75 15.75 33.78
N ASP A 275 5.16 16.27 34.83
CA ASP A 275 5.86 16.99 35.88
C ASP A 275 6.06 16.11 37.13
N ASP A 276 6.64 16.68 38.19
CA ASP A 276 6.89 15.96 39.44
C ASP A 276 5.61 15.56 40.16
N THR A 277 4.51 16.29 39.98
CA THR A 277 3.20 15.95 40.52
C THR A 277 2.67 14.67 39.89
N VAL A 278 2.73 14.60 38.54
CA VAL A 278 2.33 13.41 37.76
C VAL A 278 3.23 12.22 38.14
N LYS A 279 4.54 12.41 38.24
CA LYS A 279 5.48 11.35 38.70
C LYS A 279 5.10 10.84 40.10
N GLY A 280 4.68 11.73 40.98
CA GLY A 280 4.19 11.37 42.33
C GLY A 280 2.95 10.46 42.23
N TYR A 281 1.98 10.79 41.38
CA TYR A 281 0.80 9.91 41.18
C TYR A 281 1.19 8.56 40.61
N ILE A 282 2.04 8.52 39.58
CA ILE A 282 2.52 7.27 38.95
C ILE A 282 3.27 6.41 39.98
N ALA A 283 4.08 7.00 40.85
CA ALA A 283 4.79 6.28 41.92
C ALA A 283 3.85 5.67 43.00
N SER A 284 2.66 6.25 43.14
CA SER A 284 1.64 5.81 44.11
C SER A 284 0.70 4.73 43.59
N PHE A 285 0.85 4.27 42.32
CA PHE A 285 -0.02 3.25 41.73
C PHE A 285 0.02 1.93 42.54
N PRO A 286 -1.14 1.26 42.68
CA PRO A 286 -1.22 0.02 43.44
C PRO A 286 -0.25 -1.04 42.89
N LYS A 287 0.66 -1.52 43.75
CA LYS A 287 1.62 -2.60 43.42
C LYS A 287 1.11 -3.98 43.84
N GLU A 288 -0.06 -4.01 44.46
CA GLU A 288 -0.66 -5.24 44.97
C GLU A 288 -1.03 -6.20 43.81
N ARG A 289 -0.97 -7.49 44.13
CA ARG A 289 -1.44 -8.51 43.17
C ARG A 289 -2.96 -8.45 43.11
N ALA A 290 -3.50 -8.53 41.88
CA ALA A 290 -4.93 -8.64 41.68
C ALA A 290 -5.48 -9.84 42.47
N PRO A 291 -6.67 -9.74 43.10
CA PRO A 291 -7.35 -10.88 43.70
C PRO A 291 -7.49 -12.03 42.69
N GLN A 292 -7.59 -13.29 43.20
CA GLN A 292 -7.76 -14.43 42.29
C GLN A 292 -9.14 -14.38 41.63
N ASP A 293 -9.15 -14.47 40.30
CA ASP A 293 -10.37 -14.34 39.51
C ASP A 293 -11.26 -15.58 39.59
N ARG A 294 -12.55 -15.34 39.78
CA ARG A 294 -13.62 -16.31 39.59
C ARG A 294 -14.39 -16.01 38.31
N SER A 295 -15.15 -16.96 37.80
CA SER A 295 -15.81 -16.85 36.47
C SER A 295 -16.83 -15.70 36.37
N ALA A 296 -17.39 -15.23 37.48
CA ALA A 296 -18.36 -14.12 37.53
C ALA A 296 -17.74 -12.72 37.36
N GLU A 297 -16.42 -12.62 37.49
CA GLU A 297 -15.67 -11.33 37.50
C GLU A 297 -15.08 -10.95 36.16
N LYS A 298 -15.41 -11.67 35.10
CA LYS A 298 -14.76 -11.51 33.80
C LYS A 298 -14.93 -10.12 33.21
N GLN A 299 -16.09 -9.48 33.38
CA GLN A 299 -16.34 -8.13 32.84
C GLN A 299 -15.56 -7.08 33.62
N VAL A 300 -15.64 -7.06 34.94
CA VAL A 300 -14.86 -6.13 35.80
C VAL A 300 -13.36 -6.27 35.51
N LYS A 301 -12.88 -7.50 35.39
CA LYS A 301 -11.48 -7.76 35.01
C LYS A 301 -11.15 -7.20 33.60
N ALA A 302 -12.00 -7.43 32.61
CA ALA A 302 -11.76 -6.99 31.26
C ALA A 302 -11.62 -5.46 31.20
N HIS A 303 -12.55 -4.71 31.78
CA HIS A 303 -12.50 -3.25 31.81
C HIS A 303 -11.37 -2.70 32.69
N ARG A 304 -11.07 -3.31 33.80
CA ARG A 304 -9.90 -2.98 34.63
C ARG A 304 -8.58 -3.11 33.83
N GLU A 305 -8.39 -4.22 33.12
CA GLU A 305 -7.23 -4.43 32.27
C GLU A 305 -7.25 -3.46 31.05
N GLY A 306 -8.45 -3.10 30.58
CA GLY A 306 -8.65 -2.06 29.57
C GLY A 306 -8.13 -0.70 30.02
N VAL A 307 -8.61 -0.21 31.16
CA VAL A 307 -8.17 1.04 31.81
C VAL A 307 -6.64 1.07 31.97
N LYS A 308 -6.09 -0.01 32.56
CA LYS A 308 -4.64 -0.15 32.76
C LYS A 308 -3.87 -0.15 31.43
N SER A 309 -4.34 -0.90 30.46
CA SER A 309 -3.69 -1.01 29.15
C SER A 309 -3.70 0.32 28.38
N ILE A 310 -4.81 1.05 28.39
CA ILE A 310 -4.91 2.37 27.76
C ILE A 310 -3.90 3.32 28.41
N PHE A 311 -3.86 3.37 29.74
CA PHE A 311 -2.94 4.25 30.44
C PHE A 311 -1.47 3.86 30.22
N GLU A 312 -1.08 2.62 30.54
CA GLU A 312 0.34 2.20 30.58
C GLU A 312 0.95 1.98 29.18
N LYS A 313 0.16 1.49 28.21
CA LYS A 313 0.71 1.18 26.89
C LYS A 313 0.67 2.34 25.92
N TYR A 314 -0.33 3.23 26.06
CA TYR A 314 -0.60 4.27 25.07
C TYR A 314 -0.48 5.67 25.65
N PHE A 315 -1.31 6.00 26.64
CA PHE A 315 -1.46 7.37 27.13
C PHE A 315 -0.17 7.92 27.74
N ILE A 316 0.39 7.24 28.77
CA ILE A 316 1.59 7.73 29.45
C ILE A 316 2.81 7.80 28.53
N LYS A 317 2.94 6.86 27.60
CA LYS A 317 4.03 6.89 26.61
C LYS A 317 3.91 8.05 25.63
N THR A 318 2.68 8.45 25.30
CA THR A 318 2.45 9.63 24.46
C THR A 318 2.75 10.91 25.22
N CYS A 319 2.36 10.99 26.49
CA CYS A 319 2.68 12.12 27.36
C CYS A 319 4.20 12.24 27.61
N ASP A 320 4.90 11.13 27.78
CA ASP A 320 6.37 11.09 27.91
C ASP A 320 7.03 11.68 26.66
N LYS A 321 6.60 11.25 25.47
CA LYS A 321 7.07 11.83 24.19
C LYS A 321 6.73 13.31 24.06
N THR A 322 5.59 13.75 24.56
CA THR A 322 5.23 15.19 24.55
C THR A 322 6.15 15.98 25.47
N THR A 323 6.51 15.42 26.61
CA THR A 323 7.40 16.02 27.60
C THR A 323 8.83 16.12 27.11
N SER A 324 9.36 15.03 26.53
CA SER A 324 10.74 14.95 26.04
C SER A 324 10.93 15.54 24.63
N PHE A 325 9.86 15.94 23.96
CA PHE A 325 9.81 16.26 22.53
C PHE A 325 10.97 17.17 22.08
N GLU A 326 11.12 18.33 22.74
CA GLU A 326 12.16 19.31 22.34
C GLU A 326 13.59 18.79 22.55
N SER A 327 13.80 18.08 23.65
CA SER A 327 15.10 17.44 23.94
C SER A 327 15.40 16.33 22.95
N ASP A 328 14.43 15.51 22.61
CA ASP A 328 14.60 14.38 21.70
C ASP A 328 14.80 14.87 20.26
N MET A 329 14.09 15.92 19.86
CA MET A 329 14.31 16.55 18.56
C MET A 329 15.72 17.17 18.46
N ALA A 330 16.17 17.88 19.47
CA ALA A 330 17.52 18.44 19.48
C ALA A 330 18.61 17.35 19.39
N LYS A 331 18.42 16.21 20.05
CA LYS A 331 19.34 15.07 20.00
C LYS A 331 19.32 14.35 18.65
N SER A 332 18.16 14.29 17.97
CA SER A 332 18.04 13.61 16.70
C SER A 332 18.44 14.46 15.50
N LEU A 333 18.50 15.79 15.65
CA LEU A 333 18.81 16.70 14.55
C LEU A 333 20.15 16.39 13.84
N PRO A 334 21.27 16.09 14.52
CA PRO A 334 22.51 15.71 13.82
C PRO A 334 22.34 14.47 12.95
N ALA A 335 21.64 13.45 13.46
CA ALA A 335 21.39 12.22 12.71
C ALA A 335 20.49 12.45 11.49
N VAL A 336 19.48 13.30 11.62
CA VAL A 336 18.60 13.70 10.51
C VAL A 336 19.39 14.49 9.45
N THR A 337 20.28 15.39 9.88
CA THR A 337 21.12 16.18 8.97
C THR A 337 22.11 15.29 8.21
N ALA A 338 22.78 14.37 8.87
CA ALA A 338 23.66 13.42 8.23
C ALA A 338 22.90 12.49 7.24
N LEU A 339 21.71 12.02 7.62
CA LEU A 339 20.85 11.25 6.73
C LEU A 339 20.43 12.06 5.49
N LYS A 340 20.03 13.33 5.66
CA LYS A 340 19.74 14.23 4.54
C LYS A 340 20.91 14.32 3.58
N ASN A 341 22.12 14.54 4.09
CA ASN A 341 23.31 14.62 3.25
C ASN A 341 23.55 13.33 2.47
N LEU A 342 23.38 12.16 3.09
CA LEU A 342 23.46 10.87 2.41
C LEU A 342 22.40 10.71 1.30
N VAL A 343 21.16 11.14 1.54
CA VAL A 343 20.09 11.09 0.53
C VAL A 343 20.45 11.99 -0.66
N LEU A 344 20.99 13.19 -0.42
CA LEU A 344 21.43 14.09 -1.48
C LEU A 344 22.63 13.54 -2.25
N CYS A 345 23.60 12.92 -1.58
CA CYS A 345 24.72 12.24 -2.24
C CYS A 345 24.22 11.11 -3.13
N PHE A 346 23.27 10.30 -2.63
CA PHE A 346 22.65 9.24 -3.40
C PHE A 346 21.90 9.77 -4.63
N ASP A 347 21.06 10.82 -4.49
CA ASP A 347 20.31 11.40 -5.61
C ASP A 347 21.26 11.90 -6.71
N LYS A 348 22.36 12.57 -6.33
CA LYS A 348 23.39 13.04 -7.28
C LYS A 348 24.06 11.88 -8.01
N ALA A 349 24.51 10.85 -7.27
CA ALA A 349 25.16 9.67 -7.85
C ALA A 349 24.21 8.90 -8.77
N TYR A 350 22.97 8.68 -8.35
CA TYR A 350 21.95 8.01 -9.12
C TYR A 350 21.60 8.77 -10.42
N SER A 351 21.46 10.08 -10.33
CA SER A 351 21.19 10.95 -11.48
C SER A 351 22.37 10.93 -12.47
N ALA A 352 23.63 11.02 -11.98
CA ALA A 352 24.82 10.95 -12.82
C ALA A 352 24.92 9.61 -13.57
N GLU A 353 24.63 8.50 -12.90
CA GLU A 353 24.70 7.19 -13.53
C GLU A 353 23.57 6.99 -14.57
N LYS A 354 22.36 7.50 -14.31
CA LYS A 354 21.29 7.52 -15.32
C LYS A 354 21.68 8.31 -16.58
N GLN A 355 22.31 9.48 -16.40
CA GLN A 355 22.82 10.27 -17.52
C GLN A 355 23.91 9.52 -18.28
N ARG A 356 24.86 8.88 -17.59
CA ARG A 356 25.92 8.08 -18.22
C ARG A 356 25.34 6.92 -19.07
N ARG A 357 24.28 6.28 -18.58
CA ARG A 357 23.59 5.19 -19.30
C ARG A 357 22.58 5.68 -20.34
N ASN A 358 22.40 6.97 -20.47
CA ASN A 358 21.34 7.59 -21.29
C ASN A 358 19.96 6.98 -21.05
N CYS A 359 19.59 6.90 -19.77
CA CYS A 359 18.29 6.38 -19.35
C CYS A 359 17.62 7.30 -18.33
N ALA A 360 16.30 7.17 -18.22
CA ALA A 360 15.48 7.88 -17.25
C ALA A 360 14.47 6.92 -16.62
N ASP A 361 14.12 7.15 -15.36
CA ASP A 361 12.98 6.49 -14.75
C ASP A 361 11.69 7.33 -14.85
N PHE A 362 10.58 6.83 -14.33
CA PHE A 362 9.30 7.53 -14.40
C PHE A 362 9.32 8.88 -13.68
N SER A 363 10.04 8.98 -12.56
CA SER A 363 10.16 10.22 -11.79
C SER A 363 10.98 11.27 -12.54
N ASP A 364 11.99 10.85 -13.29
CA ASP A 364 12.77 11.77 -14.13
C ASP A 364 11.93 12.40 -15.23
N ALA A 365 11.01 11.63 -15.83
CA ALA A 365 10.11 12.13 -16.85
C ALA A 365 9.19 13.25 -16.28
N GLU A 366 8.63 13.05 -15.11
CA GLU A 366 7.79 14.06 -14.45
C GLU A 366 8.60 15.30 -14.03
N ARG A 367 9.76 15.10 -13.38
CA ARG A 367 10.66 16.19 -12.99
C ARG A 367 11.23 16.94 -14.20
N GLY A 368 11.57 16.21 -15.26
CA GLY A 368 12.06 16.80 -16.51
C GLY A 368 10.99 17.70 -17.17
N VAL A 369 9.75 17.24 -17.23
CA VAL A 369 8.62 18.06 -17.72
C VAL A 369 8.43 19.29 -16.85
N TYR A 370 8.46 19.14 -15.52
CA TYR A 370 8.30 20.28 -14.61
C TYR A 370 9.38 21.34 -14.83
N ARG A 371 10.67 20.94 -14.89
CA ARG A 371 11.78 21.87 -15.16
C ARG A 371 11.66 22.53 -16.53
N MET A 372 11.37 21.74 -17.56
CA MET A 372 11.12 22.26 -18.91
C MET A 372 10.02 23.33 -18.93
N LEU A 373 8.94 23.10 -18.20
CA LEU A 373 7.84 24.05 -18.07
C LEU A 373 8.24 25.30 -17.27
N CYS A 374 9.07 25.19 -16.25
CA CYS A 374 9.60 26.34 -15.51
C CYS A 374 10.44 27.24 -16.41
N GLU A 375 11.27 26.65 -17.28
CA GLU A 375 12.21 27.37 -18.13
C GLU A 375 11.59 27.84 -19.46
N ASN A 376 10.76 27.01 -20.08
CA ASN A 376 10.25 27.18 -21.43
C ASN A 376 8.72 26.99 -21.55
N GLY A 377 7.96 27.26 -20.48
CA GLY A 377 6.52 26.93 -20.40
C GLY A 377 5.67 27.55 -21.52
N GLU A 378 5.97 28.77 -21.96
CA GLU A 378 5.26 29.42 -23.06
C GLU A 378 5.44 28.66 -24.38
N LYS A 379 6.67 28.33 -24.73
CA LYS A 379 6.97 27.55 -25.96
C LYS A 379 6.33 26.17 -25.95
N VAL A 380 6.32 25.51 -24.77
CA VAL A 380 5.69 24.19 -24.61
C VAL A 380 4.19 24.31 -24.79
N ARG A 381 3.53 25.31 -24.21
CA ARG A 381 2.09 25.57 -24.40
C ARG A 381 1.74 25.85 -25.85
N GLU A 382 2.51 26.70 -26.54
CA GLU A 382 2.32 27.00 -27.97
C GLU A 382 2.42 25.75 -28.84
N ARG A 383 3.44 24.91 -28.63
CA ARG A 383 3.64 23.66 -29.38
C ARG A 383 2.54 22.64 -29.11
N SER A 384 2.24 22.42 -27.83
CA SER A 384 1.24 21.43 -27.40
C SER A 384 -0.16 21.84 -27.79
N GLY A 385 -0.51 23.11 -27.54
CA GLY A 385 -1.83 23.69 -27.82
C GLY A 385 -2.97 22.92 -27.15
N PHE A 386 -2.74 22.36 -25.95
CA PHE A 386 -3.77 21.62 -25.24
C PHE A 386 -4.95 22.52 -24.89
N SER A 387 -6.15 22.06 -25.23
CA SER A 387 -7.40 22.78 -24.99
C SER A 387 -8.18 22.27 -23.80
N LEU A 388 -7.92 21.02 -23.40
CA LEU A 388 -8.59 20.37 -22.28
C LEU A 388 -7.65 19.35 -21.65
N ILE A 389 -7.45 19.44 -20.35
CA ILE A 389 -6.68 18.47 -19.55
C ILE A 389 -7.61 17.92 -18.47
N ILE A 390 -7.86 16.62 -18.55
CA ILE A 390 -8.71 15.90 -17.59
C ILE A 390 -7.83 14.94 -16.82
N VAL A 391 -7.93 14.95 -15.50
CA VAL A 391 -7.22 14.02 -14.62
C VAL A 391 -8.25 13.22 -13.85
N ASP A 392 -8.30 11.92 -14.12
CA ASP A 392 -9.13 10.96 -13.37
C ASP A 392 -8.35 10.41 -12.17
N GLU A 393 -9.05 10.04 -11.11
CA GLU A 393 -8.50 9.60 -9.82
C GLU A 393 -7.48 10.62 -9.25
N PHE A 394 -7.80 11.92 -9.35
CA PHE A 394 -6.89 13.00 -8.97
C PHE A 394 -6.45 12.98 -7.51
N GLN A 395 -7.19 12.31 -6.59
CA GLN A 395 -6.80 12.12 -5.20
C GLN A 395 -5.49 11.33 -5.04
N ASP A 396 -5.06 10.61 -6.07
CA ASP A 396 -3.81 9.85 -6.06
C ASP A 396 -2.65 10.63 -6.71
N SER A 397 -2.88 11.88 -7.10
CA SER A 397 -1.85 12.76 -7.64
C SER A 397 -1.02 13.43 -6.53
N ASN A 398 0.19 13.86 -6.88
CA ASN A 398 1.07 14.63 -6.02
C ASN A 398 1.17 16.11 -6.46
N LYS A 399 1.87 16.92 -5.65
CA LYS A 399 2.01 18.35 -5.92
C LYS A 399 2.79 18.64 -7.22
N LEU A 400 3.79 17.83 -7.54
CA LEU A 400 4.57 17.96 -8.77
C LEU A 400 3.67 17.79 -10.01
N GLN A 401 2.85 16.76 -10.03
CA GLN A 401 1.91 16.46 -11.11
C GLN A 401 0.86 17.57 -11.26
N TYR A 402 0.32 18.06 -10.13
CA TYR A 402 -0.62 19.20 -10.16
C TYR A 402 0.00 20.45 -10.78
N GLU A 403 1.23 20.81 -10.39
CA GLU A 403 1.91 21.98 -10.94
C GLU A 403 2.20 21.81 -12.45
N ILE A 404 2.56 20.61 -12.90
CA ILE A 404 2.71 20.30 -14.33
C ILE A 404 1.41 20.61 -15.09
N PHE A 405 0.26 20.08 -14.65
CA PHE A 405 -1.01 20.32 -15.33
C PHE A 405 -1.41 21.79 -15.32
N LYS A 406 -1.20 22.49 -14.22
CA LYS A 406 -1.46 23.93 -14.08
C LYS A 406 -0.60 24.75 -15.05
N MET A 407 0.69 24.43 -15.19
CA MET A 407 1.61 25.15 -16.07
C MET A 407 1.38 24.88 -17.55
N LEU A 408 0.76 23.76 -17.92
CA LEU A 408 0.39 23.41 -19.29
C LEU A 408 -0.82 24.17 -19.79
N THR A 409 -1.57 24.86 -18.93
CA THR A 409 -2.76 25.62 -19.29
C THR A 409 -2.56 27.11 -19.00
N GLU A 410 -3.22 27.94 -19.77
CA GLU A 410 -3.26 29.37 -19.51
C GLU A 410 -4.39 29.67 -18.51
N ASN A 411 -4.07 30.32 -17.39
CA ASN A 411 -5.03 30.66 -16.33
C ASN A 411 -5.91 29.47 -15.87
N LYS A 412 -5.36 28.26 -15.87
CA LYS A 412 -6.06 27.02 -15.51
C LYS A 412 -7.24 26.66 -16.42
N GLN A 413 -7.44 27.35 -17.54
CA GLN A 413 -8.51 27.10 -18.49
C GLN A 413 -8.42 25.68 -19.05
N GLY A 414 -9.54 24.95 -19.03
CA GLY A 414 -9.60 23.57 -19.53
C GLY A 414 -9.12 22.51 -18.55
N LEU A 415 -8.73 22.85 -17.31
CA LEU A 415 -8.45 21.88 -16.25
C LEU A 415 -9.73 21.28 -15.69
N TYR A 416 -9.78 19.95 -15.63
CA TYR A 416 -10.92 19.24 -15.08
C TYR A 416 -10.44 18.05 -14.26
N PHE A 417 -10.53 18.14 -12.96
CA PHE A 417 -10.10 17.11 -12.02
C PHE A 417 -11.30 16.30 -11.53
N VAL A 418 -11.14 14.99 -11.50
CA VAL A 418 -12.17 14.05 -11.02
C VAL A 418 -11.54 13.14 -9.98
N GLY A 419 -12.17 13.00 -8.83
CA GLY A 419 -11.64 12.13 -7.80
C GLY A 419 -12.54 12.03 -6.56
N ASP A 420 -12.09 11.20 -5.63
CA ASP A 420 -12.70 11.03 -4.32
C ASP A 420 -11.59 10.95 -3.26
N ILE A 421 -11.43 12.00 -2.48
CA ILE A 421 -10.38 12.07 -1.45
C ILE A 421 -10.44 10.88 -0.48
N LYS A 422 -11.65 10.34 -0.21
CA LYS A 422 -11.86 9.18 0.66
C LYS A 422 -11.29 7.88 0.09
N GLN A 423 -11.04 7.84 -1.24
CA GLN A 423 -10.47 6.70 -1.95
C GLN A 423 -8.96 6.82 -2.16
N SER A 424 -8.30 7.83 -1.60
CA SER A 424 -6.84 7.95 -1.69
C SER A 424 -6.16 6.89 -0.84
N ILE A 425 -5.65 5.85 -1.49
CA ILE A 425 -4.97 4.71 -0.86
C ILE A 425 -3.52 4.53 -1.33
N TYR A 426 -3.02 5.42 -2.20
CA TYR A 426 -1.69 5.34 -2.78
C TYR A 426 -0.67 6.29 -2.14
N GLY A 427 -0.87 6.66 -0.86
CA GLY A 427 0.11 7.46 -0.11
C GLY A 427 1.52 6.86 -0.09
N PHE A 428 1.64 5.53 -0.11
CA PHE A 428 2.91 4.81 -0.22
C PHE A 428 3.60 4.95 -1.59
N ARG A 429 2.87 5.42 -2.63
CA ARG A 429 3.40 5.79 -3.96
C ARG A 429 3.55 7.30 -4.14
N GLY A 430 3.52 8.06 -3.07
CA GLY A 430 3.70 9.50 -3.10
C GLY A 430 2.44 10.32 -3.37
N ALA A 431 1.24 9.71 -3.39
CA ALA A 431 -0.01 10.45 -3.47
C ALA A 431 -0.15 11.42 -2.30
N GLN A 432 -0.65 12.62 -2.59
CA GLN A 432 -0.80 13.70 -1.62
C GLN A 432 -2.27 14.19 -1.59
N PRO A 433 -3.15 13.57 -0.79
CA PRO A 433 -4.56 13.96 -0.70
C PRO A 433 -4.78 15.42 -0.29
N SER A 434 -3.80 16.02 0.40
CA SER A 434 -3.81 17.43 0.76
C SER A 434 -3.87 18.37 -0.46
N VAL A 435 -3.34 17.96 -1.60
CA VAL A 435 -3.44 18.72 -2.86
C VAL A 435 -4.90 18.78 -3.33
N PHE A 436 -5.59 17.63 -3.33
CA PHE A 436 -7.01 17.55 -3.65
C PHE A 436 -7.84 18.42 -2.69
N SER A 437 -7.61 18.29 -1.38
CA SER A 437 -8.30 19.07 -0.36
C SER A 437 -8.09 20.58 -0.53
N ALA A 438 -6.85 21.01 -0.84
CA ALA A 438 -6.53 22.41 -1.07
C ALA A 438 -7.29 22.97 -2.28
N ILE A 439 -7.41 22.22 -3.37
CA ILE A 439 -8.16 22.63 -4.57
C ILE A 439 -9.66 22.69 -4.27
N CYS A 440 -10.21 21.73 -3.53
CA CYS A 440 -11.60 21.77 -3.09
C CYS A 440 -11.93 23.01 -2.22
N LYS A 441 -10.95 23.54 -1.48
CA LYS A 441 -11.10 24.75 -0.65
C LYS A 441 -10.82 26.04 -1.43
N SER A 442 -10.16 25.96 -2.61
CA SER A 442 -9.84 27.12 -3.45
C SER A 442 -11.07 27.64 -4.20
N ASP A 443 -11.15 28.97 -4.41
CA ASP A 443 -12.18 29.60 -5.23
C ASP A 443 -11.83 29.61 -6.73
N ASP A 444 -10.64 29.12 -7.10
CA ASP A 444 -10.18 29.06 -8.48
C ASP A 444 -10.86 27.98 -9.33
N PHE A 445 -11.56 27.03 -8.69
CA PHE A 445 -12.20 25.89 -9.33
C PHE A 445 -13.70 25.83 -9.05
N ASP A 446 -14.49 25.57 -10.07
CA ASP A 446 -15.90 25.23 -9.92
C ASP A 446 -16.03 23.88 -9.21
N LYS A 447 -16.78 23.83 -8.11
CA LYS A 447 -16.97 22.64 -7.26
C LYS A 447 -18.21 21.88 -7.71
N LEU A 448 -18.04 20.63 -8.08
CA LEU A 448 -19.08 19.79 -8.66
C LEU A 448 -19.20 18.46 -7.83
N PRO A 449 -19.98 18.48 -6.73
CA PRO A 449 -20.12 17.28 -5.91
C PRO A 449 -21.05 16.25 -6.58
N LEU A 450 -20.66 14.98 -6.56
CA LEU A 450 -21.46 13.82 -7.00
C LEU A 450 -21.54 12.81 -5.85
N ASN A 451 -22.54 12.94 -4.99
CA ASN A 451 -22.70 12.12 -3.79
C ASN A 451 -23.65 10.93 -3.95
N GLU A 452 -24.40 10.88 -5.06
CA GLU A 452 -25.35 9.81 -5.33
C GLU A 452 -24.63 8.54 -5.80
N ASN A 453 -24.87 7.42 -5.15
CA ASN A 453 -24.31 6.11 -5.49
C ASN A 453 -25.34 5.29 -6.25
N PHE A 454 -24.98 4.85 -7.47
CA PHE A 454 -25.81 4.00 -8.36
C PHE A 454 -25.27 2.57 -8.49
N ARG A 455 -24.32 2.19 -7.64
CA ARG A 455 -23.70 0.87 -7.65
C ARG A 455 -24.26 -0.06 -6.58
N SER A 456 -24.48 0.49 -5.39
CA SER A 456 -24.78 -0.27 -4.19
C SER A 456 -26.20 0.00 -3.69
N ASP A 457 -26.84 -1.01 -3.12
CA ASP A 457 -28.12 -0.85 -2.48
C ASP A 457 -28.03 -0.01 -1.20
N ARG A 458 -29.18 0.50 -0.77
CA ARG A 458 -29.31 1.40 0.38
C ARG A 458 -28.73 0.79 1.66
N CYS A 459 -28.94 -0.51 1.92
CA CYS A 459 -28.42 -1.20 3.10
C CYS A 459 -26.89 -1.10 3.21
N VAL A 460 -26.17 -1.24 2.08
CA VAL A 460 -24.71 -1.11 2.03
C VAL A 460 -24.29 0.32 2.30
N ILE A 461 -24.99 1.30 1.71
CA ILE A 461 -24.69 2.72 1.86
C ILE A 461 -24.92 3.18 3.29
N ASP A 462 -26.05 2.78 3.90
CA ASP A 462 -26.36 3.14 5.28
C ASP A 462 -25.36 2.51 6.28
N GLY A 463 -24.95 1.27 6.03
CA GLY A 463 -23.88 0.62 6.81
C GLY A 463 -22.55 1.37 6.71
N ILE A 464 -22.15 1.77 5.50
CA ILE A 464 -20.95 2.57 5.25
C ILE A 464 -21.06 3.93 5.94
N ASN A 465 -22.16 4.65 5.75
CA ASN A 465 -22.39 5.95 6.37
C ASN A 465 -22.31 5.87 7.90
N THR A 466 -22.97 4.88 8.49
CA THR A 466 -22.99 4.67 9.96
C THR A 466 -21.58 4.46 10.51
N LEU A 467 -20.74 3.72 9.78
CA LEU A 467 -19.36 3.46 10.19
C LEU A 467 -18.47 4.70 10.02
N PHE A 468 -18.52 5.33 8.84
CA PHE A 468 -17.59 6.40 8.49
C PHE A 468 -17.96 7.75 9.09
N ASP A 469 -19.24 8.03 9.39
CA ASP A 469 -19.66 9.21 10.18
C ASP A 469 -18.95 9.28 11.55
N ARG A 470 -18.58 8.12 12.11
CA ARG A 470 -17.89 8.01 13.40
C ARG A 470 -16.36 7.90 13.29
N MET A 471 -15.87 7.29 12.21
CA MET A 471 -14.44 6.93 12.08
C MET A 471 -13.64 7.93 11.26
N MET A 472 -14.25 8.60 10.29
CA MET A 472 -13.56 9.47 9.33
C MET A 472 -13.88 10.93 9.65
N THR A 473 -13.16 11.47 10.61
CA THR A 473 -13.16 12.90 10.95
C THR A 473 -11.97 13.60 10.28
N GLU A 474 -11.95 14.92 10.25
CA GLU A 474 -10.82 15.69 9.72
C GLU A 474 -9.50 15.30 10.42
N GLU A 475 -9.52 15.01 11.72
CA GLU A 475 -8.35 14.59 12.49
C GLU A 475 -7.88 13.17 12.17
N ASN A 476 -8.79 12.22 12.02
CA ASN A 476 -8.46 10.80 11.82
C ASN A 476 -8.35 10.39 10.36
N GLY A 477 -9.07 11.05 9.46
CA GLY A 477 -9.16 10.71 8.06
C GLY A 477 -8.76 11.84 7.11
N GLY A 478 -8.48 13.04 7.63
CA GLY A 478 -8.15 14.22 6.82
C GLY A 478 -9.34 14.77 6.03
N VAL A 479 -10.54 14.25 6.29
CA VAL A 479 -11.81 14.64 5.65
C VAL A 479 -12.94 14.50 6.67
N ASP A 480 -13.79 15.48 6.78
CA ASP A 480 -15.04 15.31 7.50
C ASP A 480 -16.05 14.59 6.61
N TYR A 481 -16.29 13.29 6.95
CA TYR A 481 -17.19 12.45 6.18
C TYR A 481 -18.66 12.89 6.30
N ALA A 482 -19.08 13.34 7.47
CA ALA A 482 -20.45 13.73 7.73
C ALA A 482 -20.85 14.95 6.90
N GLU A 483 -19.95 15.93 6.77
CA GLU A 483 -20.23 17.15 6.01
C GLU A 483 -20.04 16.98 4.50
N ASN A 484 -18.96 16.31 4.08
CA ASN A 484 -18.50 16.38 2.68
C ASN A 484 -18.41 15.02 2.00
N GLY A 485 -18.66 13.93 2.72
CA GLY A 485 -18.36 12.58 2.23
C GLY A 485 -19.55 11.64 2.17
N ARG A 486 -20.66 11.98 2.81
CA ARG A 486 -21.81 11.09 2.97
C ARG A 486 -22.41 10.68 1.64
N LEU A 487 -22.61 9.38 1.44
CA LEU A 487 -23.19 8.82 0.23
C LEU A 487 -24.71 8.81 0.30
N ILE A 488 -25.33 9.05 -0.84
CA ILE A 488 -26.80 9.01 -1.01
C ILE A 488 -27.12 7.86 -1.95
N CYS A 489 -28.10 7.02 -1.62
CA CYS A 489 -28.56 5.97 -2.53
C CYS A 489 -29.28 6.56 -3.74
N GLY A 490 -28.76 6.32 -4.94
CA GLY A 490 -29.34 6.80 -6.20
C GLY A 490 -30.24 5.76 -6.90
N LEU A 491 -30.28 4.51 -6.39
CA LEU A 491 -31.06 3.42 -6.99
C LEU A 491 -32.52 3.41 -6.54
N GLU A 492 -32.81 3.86 -5.33
CA GLU A 492 -34.13 3.83 -4.74
C GLU A 492 -34.74 5.23 -4.70
N LYS A 493 -35.96 5.35 -5.23
CA LYS A 493 -36.74 6.58 -5.18
C LYS A 493 -37.56 6.72 -3.88
N ASP A 494 -37.84 5.62 -3.21
CA ASP A 494 -38.61 5.58 -1.96
C ASP A 494 -37.70 5.29 -0.78
N SER A 495 -37.14 6.37 -0.22
CA SER A 495 -36.17 6.31 0.88
C SER A 495 -36.74 5.95 2.25
N ASP A 496 -38.06 5.80 2.38
CA ASP A 496 -38.72 5.71 3.68
C ASP A 496 -39.12 4.28 4.09
N SER A 497 -38.91 3.28 3.23
CA SER A 497 -39.15 1.90 3.61
C SER A 497 -38.10 1.39 4.58
N PRO A 498 -38.49 0.76 5.70
CA PRO A 498 -37.50 0.20 6.64
C PRO A 498 -36.71 -0.92 5.96
N ILE A 499 -35.38 -0.91 6.16
CA ILE A 499 -34.49 -1.97 5.69
C ILE A 499 -34.83 -3.23 6.51
N SER A 500 -34.98 -4.38 5.84
CA SER A 500 -35.23 -5.65 6.53
C SER A 500 -34.02 -6.02 7.39
N ASP A 501 -34.23 -6.74 8.47
CA ASP A 501 -33.11 -7.17 9.35
C ASP A 501 -32.12 -8.09 8.60
N GLU A 502 -32.56 -8.79 7.57
CA GLU A 502 -31.76 -9.68 6.72
C GLU A 502 -30.81 -8.90 5.79
N ASP A 503 -31.17 -7.65 5.46
CA ASP A 503 -30.39 -6.79 4.54
C ASP A 503 -29.44 -5.85 5.28
N LYS A 504 -29.44 -5.82 6.62
CA LYS A 504 -28.55 -4.97 7.42
C LYS A 504 -27.10 -5.43 7.36
N THR A 505 -26.18 -4.46 7.51
CA THR A 505 -24.76 -4.77 7.69
C THR A 505 -24.54 -5.61 8.95
N GLU A 506 -23.98 -6.80 8.78
CA GLU A 506 -23.70 -7.75 9.85
C GLU A 506 -22.27 -7.58 10.38
N VAL A 507 -22.12 -7.44 11.69
CA VAL A 507 -20.81 -7.44 12.35
C VAL A 507 -20.71 -8.71 13.19
N CYS A 508 -19.76 -9.58 12.83
CA CYS A 508 -19.52 -10.82 13.54
C CYS A 508 -18.18 -10.79 14.24
N ILE A 509 -18.18 -11.11 15.55
CA ILE A 509 -16.95 -11.20 16.36
C ILE A 509 -16.70 -12.67 16.65
N VAL A 510 -15.67 -13.24 16.04
CA VAL A 510 -15.23 -14.60 16.28
C VAL A 510 -14.21 -14.61 17.43
N SER A 511 -14.56 -15.27 18.55
CA SER A 511 -13.69 -15.42 19.70
C SER A 511 -13.00 -16.78 19.68
N GLU A 512 -11.68 -16.79 19.52
CA GLU A 512 -10.86 -17.99 19.57
C GLU A 512 -9.62 -17.76 20.45
N LYS A 513 -9.34 -18.71 21.34
CA LYS A 513 -8.23 -18.60 22.30
C LYS A 513 -6.87 -18.85 21.63
N ASP A 514 -6.83 -19.76 20.67
CA ASP A 514 -5.61 -20.08 19.94
C ASP A 514 -5.53 -19.24 18.65
N ARG A 515 -4.50 -18.40 18.57
CA ARG A 515 -4.25 -17.55 17.39
C ARG A 515 -4.06 -18.34 16.09
N LYS A 516 -3.57 -19.58 16.17
CA LYS A 516 -3.38 -20.41 14.98
C LYS A 516 -4.72 -20.89 14.43
N ASN A 517 -5.66 -21.19 15.32
CA ASN A 517 -7.00 -21.65 14.94
C ASN A 517 -7.95 -20.51 14.59
N ALA A 518 -7.66 -19.28 14.99
CA ALA A 518 -8.54 -18.14 14.77
C ALA A 518 -8.86 -17.93 13.28
N VAL A 519 -7.87 -18.08 12.39
CA VAL A 519 -8.04 -17.93 10.95
C VAL A 519 -8.95 -19.03 10.38
N VAL A 520 -8.77 -20.26 10.85
CA VAL A 520 -9.59 -21.42 10.42
C VAL A 520 -11.04 -21.26 10.91
N THR A 521 -11.24 -20.83 12.16
CA THR A 521 -12.57 -20.61 12.73
C THR A 521 -13.29 -19.46 12.03
N GLU A 522 -12.60 -18.37 11.73
CA GLU A 522 -13.13 -17.26 10.95
C GLU A 522 -13.55 -17.70 9.53
N ALA A 523 -12.69 -18.43 8.83
CA ALA A 523 -12.98 -18.95 7.50
C ALA A 523 -14.15 -19.95 7.49
N ALA A 524 -14.26 -20.81 8.52
CA ALA A 524 -15.38 -21.76 8.68
C ALA A 524 -16.69 -21.03 8.91
N TYR A 525 -16.71 -19.97 9.72
CA TYR A 525 -17.90 -19.15 9.90
C TYR A 525 -18.36 -18.51 8.58
N ILE A 526 -17.41 -17.91 7.84
CA ILE A 526 -17.70 -17.30 6.53
C ILE A 526 -18.26 -18.34 5.55
N ALA A 527 -17.66 -19.54 5.48
CA ALA A 527 -18.16 -20.63 4.64
C ALA A 527 -19.58 -21.04 4.99
N ALA A 528 -19.87 -21.22 6.29
CA ALA A 528 -21.21 -21.56 6.76
C ALA A 528 -22.23 -20.46 6.42
N ARG A 529 -21.85 -19.19 6.57
CA ARG A 529 -22.74 -18.05 6.26
C ARG A 529 -23.04 -17.94 4.77
N ILE A 530 -22.03 -18.09 3.91
CA ILE A 530 -22.21 -18.10 2.44
C ILE A 530 -23.15 -19.25 2.04
N ASN A 531 -22.90 -20.48 2.50
CA ASN A 531 -23.72 -21.63 2.21
C ASN A 531 -25.16 -21.45 2.70
N GLN A 532 -25.37 -20.84 3.87
CA GLN A 532 -26.68 -20.50 4.39
C GLN A 532 -27.41 -19.52 3.46
N MET A 533 -26.77 -18.45 3.01
CA MET A 533 -27.39 -17.46 2.12
C MET A 533 -27.77 -18.08 0.77
N ILE A 534 -26.91 -18.94 0.20
CA ILE A 534 -27.18 -19.64 -1.04
C ILE A 534 -28.39 -20.59 -0.86
N ALA A 535 -28.42 -21.37 0.23
CA ALA A 535 -29.50 -22.32 0.52
C ALA A 535 -30.85 -21.61 0.77
N GLN A 536 -30.84 -20.43 1.36
CA GLN A 536 -32.04 -19.60 1.58
C GLN A 536 -32.47 -18.87 0.31
N GLY A 537 -31.71 -18.91 -0.79
CA GLY A 537 -32.01 -18.20 -2.03
C GLY A 537 -31.96 -16.68 -1.86
N TYR A 538 -31.00 -16.16 -1.04
CA TYR A 538 -30.85 -14.73 -0.82
C TYR A 538 -30.74 -13.98 -2.16
N LYS A 539 -31.47 -12.89 -2.29
CA LYS A 539 -31.61 -12.19 -3.57
C LYS A 539 -30.61 -11.09 -3.77
N VAL A 540 -29.94 -11.10 -4.92
CA VAL A 540 -28.90 -10.14 -5.31
C VAL A 540 -29.19 -9.54 -6.68
N GLY A 541 -28.57 -8.38 -6.94
CA GLY A 541 -28.66 -7.68 -8.22
C GLY A 541 -30.00 -6.97 -8.44
N SER A 542 -30.05 -6.15 -9.50
CA SER A 542 -31.23 -5.39 -9.90
C SER A 542 -32.40 -6.28 -10.36
N ASP A 543 -32.12 -7.48 -10.79
CA ASP A 543 -33.05 -8.51 -11.23
C ASP A 543 -33.55 -9.42 -10.09
N LYS A 544 -33.06 -9.19 -8.86
CA LYS A 544 -33.41 -9.93 -7.65
C LYS A 544 -33.32 -11.46 -7.83
N ARG A 545 -32.27 -11.92 -8.52
CA ARG A 545 -31.98 -13.34 -8.67
C ARG A 545 -31.43 -13.97 -7.39
N PRO A 546 -31.62 -15.28 -7.16
CA PRO A 546 -30.90 -15.96 -6.06
C PRO A 546 -29.40 -15.82 -6.20
N CYS A 547 -28.70 -15.65 -5.08
CA CYS A 547 -27.25 -15.55 -5.06
C CYS A 547 -26.58 -16.89 -5.39
N THR A 548 -25.41 -16.80 -5.98
CA THR A 548 -24.50 -17.90 -6.31
C THR A 548 -23.13 -17.64 -5.69
N GLU A 549 -22.23 -18.60 -5.72
CA GLU A 549 -20.85 -18.44 -5.21
C GLU A 549 -20.12 -17.23 -5.80
N ASP A 550 -20.37 -16.90 -7.07
CA ASP A 550 -19.73 -15.79 -7.77
C ASP A 550 -20.15 -14.39 -7.26
N ASP A 551 -21.20 -14.32 -6.43
CA ASP A 551 -21.67 -13.05 -5.87
C ASP A 551 -20.95 -12.66 -4.58
N PHE A 552 -20.07 -13.50 -4.04
CA PHE A 552 -19.37 -13.25 -2.80
C PHE A 552 -17.90 -12.86 -3.04
N ALA A 553 -17.43 -11.88 -2.29
CA ALA A 553 -16.02 -11.49 -2.28
C ALA A 553 -15.51 -11.35 -0.85
N ILE A 554 -14.36 -11.92 -0.56
CA ILE A 554 -13.68 -11.82 0.74
C ILE A 554 -12.50 -10.85 0.60
N ILE A 555 -12.52 -9.75 1.34
CA ILE A 555 -11.48 -8.73 1.34
C ILE A 555 -10.70 -8.81 2.64
N MET A 556 -9.37 -8.92 2.55
CA MET A 556 -8.47 -9.01 3.69
C MET A 556 -7.38 -7.94 3.64
N ARG A 557 -7.05 -7.36 4.79
CA ARG A 557 -5.94 -6.39 4.89
C ARG A 557 -4.57 -7.00 4.56
N SER A 558 -4.34 -8.25 4.97
CA SER A 558 -3.05 -8.95 4.81
C SER A 558 -3.27 -10.41 4.40
N PRO A 559 -3.49 -10.67 3.10
CA PRO A 559 -3.81 -12.02 2.63
C PRO A 559 -2.61 -12.97 2.62
N LYS A 560 -1.38 -12.47 2.51
CA LYS A 560 -0.15 -13.22 2.21
C LYS A 560 0.03 -14.50 3.05
N ASN A 561 -0.27 -14.46 4.36
CA ASN A 561 -0.06 -15.60 5.27
C ASN A 561 -1.37 -16.30 5.69
N ARG A 562 -2.52 -15.85 5.19
CA ARG A 562 -3.83 -16.36 5.60
C ARG A 562 -4.62 -16.97 4.45
N ILE A 563 -4.35 -16.56 3.22
CA ILE A 563 -5.16 -16.93 2.05
C ILE A 563 -5.23 -18.43 1.83
N ALA A 564 -4.13 -19.16 2.11
CA ALA A 564 -4.10 -20.62 1.95
C ALA A 564 -5.07 -21.31 2.91
N ASP A 565 -5.12 -20.87 4.18
CA ASP A 565 -6.04 -21.41 5.19
C ASP A 565 -7.50 -21.13 4.80
N TYR A 566 -7.81 -19.91 4.34
CA TYR A 566 -9.15 -19.57 3.84
C TYR A 566 -9.54 -20.43 2.65
N VAL A 567 -8.69 -20.56 1.63
CA VAL A 567 -8.99 -21.37 0.46
C VAL A 567 -9.24 -22.82 0.85
N ASN A 568 -8.39 -23.39 1.70
CA ASN A 568 -8.55 -24.78 2.15
C ASN A 568 -9.87 -24.99 2.88
N VAL A 569 -10.22 -24.10 3.79
CA VAL A 569 -11.48 -24.22 4.58
C VAL A 569 -12.71 -24.00 3.71
N LEU A 570 -12.71 -22.99 2.84
CA LEU A 570 -13.82 -22.69 1.94
C LEU A 570 -14.06 -23.85 0.97
N THR A 571 -12.98 -24.37 0.36
CA THR A 571 -13.06 -25.52 -0.57
C THR A 571 -13.52 -26.79 0.16
N ALA A 572 -13.05 -27.03 1.38
CA ALA A 572 -13.51 -28.16 2.18
C ALA A 572 -15.00 -28.07 2.53
N ASN A 573 -15.58 -26.86 2.56
CA ASN A 573 -17.02 -26.63 2.74
C ASN A 573 -17.79 -26.53 1.41
N GLY A 574 -17.21 -26.95 0.30
CA GLY A 574 -17.89 -27.08 -1.00
C GLY A 574 -17.96 -25.80 -1.83
N LEU A 575 -17.25 -24.75 -1.44
CA LEU A 575 -17.23 -23.47 -2.17
C LEU A 575 -16.06 -23.43 -3.17
N ASN A 576 -16.34 -23.01 -4.41
CA ASN A 576 -15.31 -22.74 -5.40
C ASN A 576 -14.67 -21.38 -5.17
N VAL A 577 -13.36 -21.36 -4.93
CA VAL A 577 -12.63 -20.13 -4.58
C VAL A 577 -11.68 -19.74 -5.70
N THR A 578 -11.87 -18.53 -6.23
CA THR A 578 -10.92 -17.92 -7.16
C THR A 578 -10.10 -16.86 -6.41
N TYR A 579 -8.80 -16.96 -6.45
CA TYR A 579 -7.92 -15.97 -5.85
C TYR A 579 -6.68 -15.74 -6.70
N ASN A 580 -6.23 -14.49 -6.70
CA ASN A 580 -5.04 -14.11 -7.46
C ASN A 580 -3.79 -14.37 -6.60
N GLN A 581 -3.37 -15.64 -6.51
CA GLN A 581 -2.12 -15.95 -5.85
C GLN A 581 -0.98 -15.64 -6.79
N LYS A 582 -0.28 -14.57 -6.53
CA LYS A 582 1.08 -14.40 -7.02
C LYS A 582 1.97 -15.35 -6.20
N ALA A 583 1.95 -16.62 -6.56
CA ALA A 583 2.93 -17.55 -6.04
C ALA A 583 4.29 -17.04 -6.51
N VAL A 584 5.11 -16.61 -5.57
CA VAL A 584 6.50 -16.28 -5.88
C VAL A 584 7.13 -17.62 -6.28
N LEU A 585 7.40 -17.80 -7.56
CA LEU A 585 7.97 -19.04 -8.09
C LEU A 585 9.19 -19.45 -7.28
N LEU A 586 10.03 -18.50 -6.89
CA LEU A 586 11.24 -18.71 -6.10
C LEU A 586 11.00 -19.16 -4.65
N ASP A 587 9.78 -18.97 -4.12
CA ASP A 587 9.41 -19.45 -2.78
C ASP A 587 8.86 -20.88 -2.77
N ARG A 588 8.65 -21.49 -3.95
CA ARG A 588 8.25 -22.88 -4.06
C ARG A 588 9.35 -23.79 -3.49
N PRO A 589 8.98 -24.81 -2.70
CA PRO A 589 9.96 -25.72 -2.10
C PRO A 589 10.92 -26.34 -3.11
N GLU A 590 10.41 -26.70 -4.29
CA GLU A 590 11.17 -27.31 -5.37
C GLU A 590 12.23 -26.35 -5.94
N ILE A 591 11.84 -25.08 -6.12
CA ILE A 591 12.73 -24.02 -6.62
C ILE A 591 13.77 -23.64 -5.57
N ARG A 592 13.35 -23.54 -4.30
CA ARG A 592 14.28 -23.30 -3.18
C ARG A 592 15.31 -24.43 -3.06
N LEU A 593 14.87 -25.67 -3.25
CA LEU A 593 15.79 -26.82 -3.26
C LEU A 593 16.78 -26.72 -4.42
N MET A 594 16.33 -26.38 -5.61
CA MET A 594 17.19 -26.17 -6.78
C MET A 594 18.22 -25.06 -6.53
N LEU A 595 17.78 -23.93 -5.96
CA LEU A 595 18.67 -22.81 -5.60
C LEU A 595 19.68 -23.22 -4.53
N SER A 596 19.25 -23.97 -3.50
CA SER A 596 20.15 -24.52 -2.48
C SER A 596 21.19 -25.47 -3.09
N LEU A 597 20.79 -26.30 -4.04
CA LEU A 597 21.70 -27.21 -4.73
C LEU A 597 22.73 -26.44 -5.57
N ILE A 598 22.32 -25.40 -6.30
CA ILE A 598 23.25 -24.55 -7.07
C ILE A 598 24.25 -23.87 -6.14
N LYS A 599 23.77 -23.35 -4.99
CA LYS A 599 24.64 -22.74 -3.98
C LYS A 599 25.66 -23.74 -3.42
N VAL A 600 25.24 -24.97 -3.13
CA VAL A 600 26.15 -26.03 -2.67
C VAL A 600 27.16 -26.44 -3.75
N ILE A 601 26.77 -26.43 -5.03
CA ILE A 601 27.68 -26.69 -6.15
C ILE A 601 28.75 -25.60 -6.25
N ASN A 602 28.36 -24.35 -6.04
CA ASN A 602 29.26 -23.20 -6.08
C ASN A 602 30.17 -23.15 -4.83
N ASP A 603 29.56 -23.30 -3.65
CA ASP A 603 30.24 -23.32 -2.36
C ASP A 603 29.84 -24.54 -1.53
N PRO A 604 30.61 -25.66 -1.64
CA PRO A 604 30.35 -26.87 -0.87
C PRO A 604 30.50 -26.73 0.65
N TYR A 605 31.06 -25.61 1.11
CA TYR A 605 31.25 -25.34 2.54
C TYR A 605 30.10 -24.54 3.17
N ASN A 606 29.06 -24.24 2.39
CA ASN A 606 27.84 -23.64 2.91
C ASN A 606 26.96 -24.68 3.63
N ASP A 607 27.22 -24.86 4.92
CA ASP A 607 26.57 -25.87 5.77
C ASP A 607 25.03 -25.73 5.79
N THR A 608 24.53 -24.51 5.77
CA THR A 608 23.08 -24.27 5.81
C THR A 608 22.37 -24.76 4.55
N GLU A 609 22.94 -24.47 3.39
CA GLU A 609 22.36 -24.91 2.12
C GLU A 609 22.58 -26.41 1.89
N LEU A 610 23.75 -26.94 2.33
CA LEU A 610 24.01 -28.37 2.29
C LEU A 610 23.03 -29.16 3.16
N ALA A 611 22.74 -28.69 4.37
CA ALA A 611 21.76 -29.35 5.25
C ALA A 611 20.36 -29.40 4.60
N LYS A 612 19.92 -28.28 3.96
CA LYS A 612 18.66 -28.26 3.23
C LYS A 612 18.61 -29.27 2.09
N VAL A 613 19.72 -29.43 1.36
CA VAL A 613 19.83 -30.37 0.26
C VAL A 613 19.80 -31.79 0.77
N LEU A 614 20.58 -32.14 1.82
CA LEU A 614 20.63 -33.46 2.41
C LEU A 614 19.30 -33.92 3.00
N MET A 615 18.57 -33.02 3.68
CA MET A 615 17.25 -33.30 4.26
C MET A 615 16.11 -33.27 3.22
N SER A 616 16.41 -32.98 1.97
CA SER A 616 15.41 -32.91 0.91
C SER A 616 15.01 -34.31 0.42
N PRO A 617 13.90 -34.42 -0.35
CA PRO A 617 13.50 -35.66 -1.01
C PRO A 617 14.55 -36.24 -1.97
N LEU A 618 15.59 -35.50 -2.34
CA LEU A 618 16.67 -35.97 -3.19
C LEU A 618 17.60 -36.94 -2.46
N TYR A 619 17.87 -36.66 -1.16
CA TYR A 619 18.84 -37.41 -0.36
C TYR A 619 18.21 -38.10 0.86
N CYS A 620 17.00 -37.69 1.27
CA CYS A 620 16.19 -38.32 2.30
C CYS A 620 16.87 -38.47 3.67
N PHE A 621 17.83 -37.60 4.01
CA PHE A 621 18.42 -37.60 5.34
C PHE A 621 17.40 -37.17 6.39
N THR A 622 17.30 -37.92 7.46
CA THR A 622 16.43 -37.61 8.59
C THR A 622 17.10 -36.61 9.55
N ALA A 623 16.33 -36.03 10.46
CA ALA A 623 16.87 -35.20 11.52
C ALA A 623 17.88 -35.96 12.41
N ASP A 624 17.65 -37.26 12.61
CA ASP A 624 18.55 -38.14 13.35
C ASP A 624 19.88 -38.36 12.62
N ASP A 625 19.84 -38.53 11.29
CA ASP A 625 21.04 -38.65 10.48
C ASP A 625 21.87 -37.37 10.53
N MET A 626 21.20 -36.18 10.46
CA MET A 626 21.86 -34.88 10.61
C MET A 626 22.45 -34.71 12.01
N ALA A 627 21.77 -35.18 13.06
CA ALA A 627 22.26 -35.14 14.43
C ALA A 627 23.51 -36.06 14.61
N ARG A 628 23.52 -37.26 14.02
CA ARG A 628 24.67 -38.17 14.01
C ARG A 628 25.88 -37.57 13.30
N LEU A 629 25.67 -36.93 12.14
CA LEU A 629 26.70 -36.19 11.43
C LEU A 629 27.30 -35.08 12.29
N ARG A 630 26.48 -34.38 13.08
CA ARG A 630 26.92 -33.29 13.94
C ARG A 630 27.60 -33.77 15.24
N THR A 631 27.20 -34.89 15.82
CA THR A 631 27.77 -35.41 17.08
C THR A 631 29.07 -36.14 16.89
N GLY A 632 29.34 -36.68 15.68
CA GLY A 632 30.60 -37.32 15.33
C GLY A 632 31.78 -36.37 15.11
N THR A 633 31.51 -35.07 14.97
CA THR A 633 32.52 -34.03 14.66
C THR A 633 32.24 -32.73 15.42
N PHE A 634 33.28 -32.04 15.84
CA PHE A 634 33.20 -30.70 16.43
C PHE A 634 32.79 -29.68 15.36
N GLY A 635 31.49 -29.47 15.15
CA GLY A 635 30.93 -28.56 14.18
C GLY A 635 30.48 -29.23 12.88
N PHE A 636 29.68 -28.51 12.12
CA PHE A 636 29.23 -28.86 10.76
C PHE A 636 30.39 -28.63 9.81
N ASP A 637 31.35 -29.53 9.76
CA ASP A 637 32.51 -29.45 8.89
C ASP A 637 32.33 -30.37 7.70
N ILE A 638 32.07 -29.80 6.54
CA ILE A 638 31.86 -30.50 5.27
C ILE A 638 33.07 -31.33 4.89
N SER A 639 34.29 -30.92 5.26
CA SER A 639 35.49 -31.69 4.95
C SER A 639 35.50 -33.05 5.66
N LYS A 640 34.91 -33.10 6.86
CA LYS A 640 34.75 -34.33 7.63
C LYS A 640 33.53 -35.14 7.19
N ILE A 641 32.41 -34.46 6.84
CA ILE A 641 31.27 -35.15 6.20
C ILE A 641 31.74 -35.84 4.91
N ARG A 642 32.61 -35.21 4.13
CA ARG A 642 33.22 -35.81 2.94
C ARG A 642 34.10 -37.02 3.27
N ALA A 643 34.85 -36.99 4.36
CA ALA A 643 35.73 -38.06 4.74
C ALA A 643 34.99 -39.27 5.36
N GLU A 644 33.97 -39.01 6.21
CA GLU A 644 33.25 -40.05 6.94
C GLU A 644 31.98 -40.55 6.24
N CYS A 645 31.36 -39.71 5.40
CA CYS A 645 30.15 -40.05 4.64
C CYS A 645 30.38 -40.11 3.13
N ALA A 646 31.65 -40.05 2.65
CA ALA A 646 31.94 -40.15 1.23
C ALA A 646 31.38 -41.47 0.66
N ASP A 647 31.54 -42.59 1.39
CA ASP A 647 31.04 -43.90 1.00
C ASP A 647 29.50 -44.00 1.06
N GLU A 648 28.86 -43.29 2.01
CA GLU A 648 27.38 -43.25 2.10
C GLU A 648 26.78 -42.26 1.13
N LEU A 649 27.38 -41.07 0.93
CA LEU A 649 27.00 -40.14 -0.12
C LEU A 649 27.25 -40.71 -1.53
N GLU A 650 28.32 -41.45 -1.71
CA GLU A 650 28.60 -42.23 -2.93
C GLU A 650 27.56 -43.35 -3.15
N LYS A 651 27.12 -43.99 -2.06
CA LYS A 651 26.13 -45.06 -2.07
C LYS A 651 24.70 -44.57 -2.31
N TYR A 652 24.35 -43.39 -1.85
CA TYR A 652 22.98 -42.86 -1.96
C TYR A 652 22.78 -41.91 -3.11
N CYS A 653 23.76 -41.15 -3.55
CA CYS A 653 23.53 -40.15 -4.56
C CYS A 653 24.67 -39.70 -5.39
N LEU A 654 25.78 -40.25 -5.51
CA LEU A 654 26.73 -39.60 -6.40
C LEU A 654 27.86 -38.89 -5.63
N GLY A 655 29.03 -39.38 -5.81
CA GLY A 655 30.25 -38.78 -5.29
C GLY A 655 30.34 -37.30 -5.66
N THR A 656 30.98 -36.51 -4.81
CA THR A 656 31.13 -35.05 -5.03
C THR A 656 31.74 -34.70 -6.40
N LYS A 657 32.50 -35.57 -7.01
CA LYS A 657 32.98 -35.46 -8.40
C LYS A 657 31.85 -35.57 -9.42
N GLU A 658 30.82 -36.35 -9.11
CA GLU A 658 29.64 -36.49 -9.97
C GLU A 658 28.64 -35.38 -9.74
N ILE A 659 28.53 -34.76 -8.54
CA ILE A 659 27.75 -33.54 -8.33
C ILE A 659 28.35 -32.42 -9.19
N VAL A 660 29.66 -32.22 -9.22
CA VAL A 660 30.35 -31.25 -10.06
C VAL A 660 30.41 -31.67 -11.52
N GLY A 661 30.51 -32.99 -11.78
CA GLY A 661 30.59 -33.58 -13.11
C GLY A 661 29.27 -34.12 -13.63
N MET A 662 28.20 -34.05 -12.86
CA MET A 662 26.88 -34.53 -13.26
C MET A 662 26.50 -33.89 -14.56
N LYS A 663 26.50 -34.71 -15.56
CA LYS A 663 25.77 -34.41 -16.77
C LYS A 663 24.31 -34.22 -16.37
N ARG A 664 23.96 -33.06 -16.06
CA ARG A 664 22.74 -32.26 -15.89
C ARG A 664 21.37 -32.91 -16.14
N LYS A 665 21.29 -34.20 -16.48
CA LYS A 665 20.06 -34.93 -16.77
C LYS A 665 19.17 -35.22 -15.55
N PRO A 666 19.67 -35.72 -14.41
CA PRO A 666 18.80 -36.10 -13.30
C PRO A 666 18.16 -34.93 -12.58
N LEU A 667 18.91 -33.84 -12.32
CA LEU A 667 18.37 -32.65 -11.63
C LEU A 667 17.26 -31.97 -12.45
N TYR A 668 17.53 -31.79 -13.72
CA TYR A 668 16.56 -31.28 -14.67
C TYR A 668 15.31 -32.16 -14.75
N SER A 669 15.50 -33.48 -14.78
CA SER A 669 14.40 -34.44 -14.81
C SER A 669 13.59 -34.43 -13.50
N CYS A 670 14.23 -34.28 -12.35
CA CYS A 670 13.54 -34.18 -11.06
C CYS A 670 12.77 -32.89 -10.93
N VAL A 671 13.35 -31.76 -11.31
CA VAL A 671 12.67 -30.45 -11.35
C VAL A 671 11.51 -30.50 -12.35
N MET A 672 11.70 -31.06 -13.54
CA MET A 672 10.65 -31.20 -14.55
C MET A 672 9.57 -32.20 -14.17
N GLN A 673 9.88 -33.19 -13.32
CA GLN A 673 8.90 -34.13 -12.81
C GLN A 673 8.05 -33.56 -11.69
N ALA A 674 8.66 -32.76 -10.81
CA ALA A 674 7.96 -31.99 -9.79
C ALA A 674 7.03 -30.90 -10.40
N VAL A 675 7.38 -30.42 -11.59
CA VAL A 675 6.72 -29.34 -12.34
C VAL A 675 5.53 -29.83 -13.21
N ARG A 676 5.36 -31.13 -13.42
CA ARG A 676 4.32 -31.69 -14.31
C ARG A 676 2.85 -31.39 -13.94
N GLY A 677 2.60 -30.63 -12.92
CA GLY A 677 1.25 -30.19 -12.50
C GLY A 677 0.97 -28.71 -12.64
N TYR A 678 1.85 -27.89 -13.20
CA TYR A 678 1.76 -26.42 -13.20
C TYR A 678 1.80 -25.83 -14.62
N ASP A 679 1.22 -24.63 -14.77
CA ASP A 679 1.14 -23.91 -16.05
C ASP A 679 2.54 -23.71 -16.68
N THR A 680 2.65 -24.12 -17.93
CA THR A 680 3.94 -24.30 -18.63
C THR A 680 4.59 -23.00 -19.11
N SER A 681 3.89 -21.86 -19.08
CA SER A 681 4.39 -20.61 -19.64
C SER A 681 5.52 -19.96 -18.82
N GLU A 682 5.44 -20.01 -17.50
CA GLU A 682 6.48 -19.50 -16.60
C GLU A 682 7.69 -20.43 -16.52
N TYR A 683 7.48 -21.71 -16.71
CA TYR A 683 8.54 -22.72 -16.72
C TYR A 683 9.40 -22.70 -17.99
N LYS A 684 8.90 -22.18 -19.09
CA LYS A 684 9.71 -21.94 -20.29
C LYS A 684 10.84 -20.94 -20.02
N LYS A 685 10.58 -19.90 -19.23
CA LYS A 685 11.61 -18.94 -18.82
C LYS A 685 12.66 -19.58 -17.93
N LEU A 686 12.24 -20.42 -16.98
CA LEU A 686 13.15 -21.19 -16.14
C LEU A 686 13.96 -22.21 -16.95
N HIS A 687 13.35 -22.80 -17.98
CA HIS A 687 14.02 -23.72 -18.89
C HIS A 687 15.05 -23.02 -19.79
N GLU A 688 14.77 -21.83 -20.26
CA GLU A 688 15.74 -20.99 -21.00
C GLU A 688 16.88 -20.56 -20.08
N LEU A 689 16.59 -20.13 -18.87
CA LEU A 689 17.58 -19.81 -17.86
C LEU A 689 18.48 -21.00 -17.54
N THR A 690 17.90 -22.20 -17.34
CA THR A 690 18.70 -23.42 -17.12
C THR A 690 19.49 -23.86 -18.36
N LYS A 691 19.08 -23.47 -19.56
CA LYS A 691 19.89 -23.63 -20.78
C LYS A 691 21.10 -22.70 -20.81
N ASP A 692 20.92 -21.45 -20.42
CA ASP A 692 22.00 -20.47 -20.37
C ASP A 692 23.01 -20.81 -19.29
N ILE A 693 22.56 -21.31 -18.12
CA ILE A 693 23.41 -21.92 -17.10
C ILE A 693 24.24 -23.09 -17.65
N LYS A 694 23.71 -23.82 -18.63
CA LYS A 694 24.42 -24.92 -19.29
C LYS A 694 25.51 -24.46 -20.25
N ALA A 695 25.42 -23.28 -20.79
CA ALA A 695 26.35 -22.75 -21.77
C ALA A 695 27.61 -22.14 -21.13
N ASP A 696 27.53 -21.72 -19.86
CA ASP A 696 28.63 -21.01 -19.21
C ASP A 696 29.30 -21.88 -18.14
N ALA A 697 30.59 -22.13 -18.31
CA ALA A 697 31.38 -23.04 -17.46
C ALA A 697 31.81 -22.38 -16.13
N LYS A 698 31.48 -21.10 -15.88
CA LYS A 698 31.86 -20.35 -14.66
C LYS A 698 30.66 -20.09 -13.78
N CYS A 699 30.34 -21.05 -12.91
CA CYS A 699 29.23 -20.92 -11.95
C CYS A 699 29.36 -19.79 -10.92
N THR A 700 30.54 -19.19 -10.74
CA THR A 700 30.81 -18.21 -9.66
C THR A 700 30.13 -16.85 -9.88
N GLY A 701 30.11 -16.35 -11.10
CA GLY A 701 29.35 -15.12 -11.43
C GLY A 701 27.85 -15.30 -11.35
N PHE A 702 27.39 -16.50 -11.62
CA PHE A 702 26.00 -16.84 -11.75
C PHE A 702 25.23 -16.91 -10.41
N VAL A 703 25.89 -17.27 -9.29
CA VAL A 703 25.21 -17.30 -7.98
C VAL A 703 24.92 -15.88 -7.49
N ASN A 704 25.83 -14.94 -7.77
CA ASN A 704 25.60 -13.53 -7.52
C ASN A 704 24.53 -12.96 -8.45
N ASP A 705 24.54 -13.38 -9.71
CA ASP A 705 23.48 -13.03 -10.68
C ASP A 705 22.14 -13.68 -10.33
N LEU A 706 22.11 -14.85 -9.69
CA LEU A 706 20.89 -15.49 -9.18
C LEU A 706 20.30 -14.80 -7.96
N ASP A 707 21.10 -14.27 -7.06
CA ASP A 707 20.58 -13.46 -5.95
C ASP A 707 20.09 -12.10 -6.45
N SER A 708 20.74 -11.51 -7.44
CA SER A 708 20.26 -10.35 -8.19
C SER A 708 18.99 -10.69 -8.99
N PHE A 709 18.95 -11.83 -9.66
CA PHE A 709 17.79 -12.33 -10.38
C PHE A 709 16.64 -12.69 -9.43
N ARG A 710 16.90 -13.21 -8.25
CA ARG A 710 15.88 -13.43 -7.22
C ARG A 710 15.21 -12.13 -6.81
N THR A 711 15.98 -11.06 -6.67
CA THR A 711 15.46 -9.71 -6.39
C THR A 711 14.67 -9.16 -7.58
N VAL A 712 15.19 -9.32 -8.80
CA VAL A 712 14.57 -8.89 -10.07
C VAL A 712 13.31 -9.70 -10.40
N SER A 713 13.35 -11.03 -10.29
CA SER A 713 12.20 -11.89 -10.59
C SER A 713 11.10 -11.78 -9.54
N TYR A 714 11.44 -11.44 -8.29
CA TYR A 714 10.45 -11.13 -7.27
C TYR A 714 9.57 -9.94 -7.67
N THR A 715 10.15 -8.94 -8.31
CA THR A 715 9.44 -7.76 -8.81
C THR A 715 8.71 -8.01 -10.13
N HIS A 716 9.28 -8.77 -11.06
CA HIS A 716 8.63 -9.10 -12.34
C HIS A 716 7.46 -10.08 -12.21
N LEU A 717 7.59 -11.07 -11.34
CA LEU A 717 6.51 -12.04 -11.07
C LEU A 717 5.42 -11.47 -10.15
N THR A 718 5.68 -10.32 -9.51
CA THR A 718 4.69 -9.61 -8.68
C THR A 718 4.01 -8.45 -9.41
N LEU A 719 4.46 -8.06 -10.62
CA LEU A 719 3.72 -7.11 -11.43
C LEU A 719 2.44 -7.77 -11.96
N PRO A 720 1.28 -7.15 -11.81
CA PRO A 720 0.08 -7.66 -12.42
C PRO A 720 0.24 -7.61 -13.94
N THR A 721 0.18 -8.75 -14.60
CA THR A 721 -0.35 -8.79 -15.96
C THR A 721 -1.83 -8.42 -15.82
N ILE A 722 -2.11 -7.14 -15.79
CA ILE A 722 -3.46 -6.61 -15.92
C ILE A 722 -3.57 -6.04 -17.32
#